data_ee1a18c7905f021745dd938f629000ca
#
_entry.id   ee1a18c7905f021745dd938f629000ca
#
_cell.length_a   1.000
_cell.length_b   1.000
_cell.length_c   1.000
_cell.angle_alpha   90.00
_cell.angle_beta   90.00
_cell.angle_gamma   90.00
#
_symmetry.space_group_name_H-M   'P 1'
#
loop_
_entity.id
_entity.type
_entity.pdbx_description
1 polymer ?
#
loop_
_entity_poly.entity_id
_entity_poly.type
_entity_poly.pdbx_seq_one_letter_code
_entity_poly.pdbx_strand_id
1 'polypeptide(L)'
;MNRLFSTLLLALLTMAALAQSKIGTLAETYWRNEQTGDWDIGFTERYAIYDCRMWDYSDVKQKGDKFEVTLTANGDQVNVTIGKLKNGKRQMTIVSSSKIQVPGGKKQTYSQITTGELPNYPAKDLTPFKDNRYQAGDTVTLAGWLKDFPKQVLDRNRKYEIKIYSIITREEQTYSGDIDDEGRFVVKVPVENSEQVWIDWQRSRLLSVFEPGETYFLLLDVKNRQRLMMGRNARFQNELMAHDYRKEFSQPDDHNLTEEQLMAYKDQWLGMYQRNQAKLDSVLQQNPTLSRRFEDYNRMEDVCTTADELLQGRFFIGGRKLPQAVKDCVDSLLWSRVVKPYTLTRYMVWMLYHYSLYTEEHSTKLNKARNLDADMMLQMEKDGEITYTEADREFLHKWQNLVKQYKQAKPEDFAAIDEQNKDLIAQVNEFFGRDDIDQLVRDYLDAIPTEAEIADSTYADPDLRDFIKAQKLYERIDNKRQPLRKRAMAVLNQIQLPAVRNAILAESNKYAELLKADVADSDCLRPSSDVEGLTDGEAILRKILEPFKGRIVYLDIWGTWCSPCKDKLKESHFVKEQLKNYDIVYLYLANRSPEESWKNVIKEYNLTGPNCVHYNLPKEQQHAVERFLNVDGFPTYRLIDKQGNIHYLHWLHADDMPSFLETIDKLSK
;
A
#
# COMPACT_ATOMS: atom_id res chain seq x y z
N MET A 1 -52.97 -33.24 -27.63
CA MET A 1 -52.01 -32.52 -26.74
C MET A 1 -50.72 -32.06 -27.45
N ASN A 2 -50.18 -32.75 -28.44
CA ASN A 2 -48.92 -32.37 -29.11
C ASN A 2 -48.99 -31.16 -30.09
N ARG A 3 -50.17 -30.73 -30.54
CA ARG A 3 -50.27 -29.56 -31.43
C ARG A 3 -50.35 -28.23 -30.68
N LEU A 4 -50.83 -28.20 -29.43
CA LEU A 4 -50.86 -27.01 -28.60
C LEU A 4 -49.47 -26.65 -28.04
N PHE A 5 -48.63 -27.66 -27.73
CA PHE A 5 -47.28 -27.44 -27.25
C PHE A 5 -46.34 -26.87 -28.33
N SER A 6 -46.51 -27.34 -29.59
CA SER A 6 -45.70 -26.83 -30.71
C SER A 6 -46.05 -25.40 -31.09
N THR A 7 -47.31 -24.98 -30.95
CA THR A 7 -47.73 -23.60 -31.24
C THR A 7 -47.33 -22.64 -30.11
N LEU A 8 -47.30 -23.09 -28.85
CA LEU A 8 -46.81 -22.26 -27.72
C LEU A 8 -45.28 -22.10 -27.76
N LEU A 9 -44.55 -23.15 -28.16
CA LEU A 9 -43.09 -23.08 -28.31
C LEU A 9 -42.66 -22.21 -29.50
N LEU A 10 -43.45 -22.23 -30.61
CA LEU A 10 -43.21 -21.35 -31.75
C LEU A 10 -43.57 -19.89 -31.42
N ALA A 11 -44.63 -19.63 -30.62
CA ALA A 11 -44.99 -18.30 -30.15
C ALA A 11 -43.97 -17.74 -29.16
N LEU A 12 -43.40 -18.56 -28.28
CA LEU A 12 -42.29 -18.15 -27.37
C LEU A 12 -40.97 -17.90 -28.12
N LEU A 13 -40.68 -18.70 -29.16
CA LEU A 13 -39.51 -18.47 -30.02
C LEU A 13 -39.69 -17.26 -30.94
N THR A 14 -40.89 -16.91 -31.37
CA THR A 14 -41.16 -15.69 -32.14
C THR A 14 -41.26 -14.43 -31.27
N MET A 15 -41.60 -14.52 -29.99
CA MET A 15 -41.52 -13.40 -29.06
C MET A 15 -40.08 -13.12 -28.57
N ALA A 16 -39.20 -14.10 -28.54
CA ALA A 16 -37.78 -13.92 -28.28
C ALA A 16 -36.99 -13.34 -29.49
N ALA A 17 -37.57 -13.38 -30.70
CA ALA A 17 -36.91 -12.93 -31.94
C ALA A 17 -37.24 -11.48 -32.38
N LEU A 18 -38.03 -10.73 -31.61
CA LEU A 18 -38.46 -9.37 -31.98
C LEU A 18 -38.36 -8.30 -30.87
N ALA A 19 -37.37 -8.40 -30.02
CA ALA A 19 -36.85 -7.20 -29.40
C ALA A 19 -35.80 -6.59 -30.36
N GLN A 20 -36.28 -6.04 -31.48
CA GLN A 20 -35.44 -5.23 -32.35
C GLN A 20 -34.92 -4.07 -31.52
N SER A 21 -33.57 -3.99 -31.35
CA SER A 21 -32.93 -2.93 -30.61
C SER A 21 -33.53 -1.57 -30.99
N LYS A 22 -33.98 -0.78 -30.01
CA LYS A 22 -34.54 0.56 -30.25
C LYS A 22 -33.62 1.43 -31.10
N ILE A 23 -32.32 1.18 -31.03
CA ILE A 23 -31.25 1.95 -31.65
C ILE A 23 -30.80 1.39 -33.02
N GLY A 24 -31.32 0.24 -33.47
CA GLY A 24 -31.08 -0.33 -34.81
C GLY A 24 -29.58 -0.55 -35.11
N THR A 25 -29.12 -0.06 -36.26
CA THR A 25 -27.74 -0.25 -36.74
C THR A 25 -26.69 0.51 -35.95
N LEU A 26 -27.06 1.34 -34.97
CA LEU A 26 -26.12 1.97 -34.04
C LEU A 26 -25.79 1.07 -32.85
N ALA A 27 -26.59 0.04 -32.58
CA ALA A 27 -26.31 -0.87 -31.47
C ALA A 27 -24.89 -1.46 -31.56
N GLU A 28 -24.23 -1.57 -30.40
CA GLU A 28 -22.88 -2.11 -30.28
C GLU A 28 -21.82 -1.34 -31.09
N THR A 29 -21.94 -0.02 -31.14
CA THR A 29 -20.96 0.86 -31.79
C THR A 29 -20.39 1.88 -30.83
N TYR A 30 -19.08 2.09 -30.93
CA TYR A 30 -18.31 3.04 -30.12
C TYR A 30 -17.64 4.05 -31.06
N TRP A 31 -17.66 5.33 -30.68
CA TRP A 31 -17.28 6.43 -31.56
C TRP A 31 -16.26 7.36 -30.94
N ARG A 32 -15.16 7.58 -31.67
CA ARG A 32 -14.16 8.59 -31.28
C ARG A 32 -14.37 9.88 -32.05
N ASN A 33 -14.08 10.96 -31.38
CA ASN A 33 -14.06 12.29 -31.97
C ASN A 33 -12.80 12.47 -32.83
N GLU A 34 -12.95 12.84 -34.11
CA GLU A 34 -11.83 13.01 -35.03
C GLU A 34 -10.91 14.19 -34.68
N GLN A 35 -11.38 15.17 -33.91
CA GLN A 35 -10.56 16.32 -33.49
C GLN A 35 -9.66 16.00 -32.29
N THR A 36 -10.16 15.24 -31.34
CA THR A 36 -9.43 14.90 -30.11
C THR A 36 -8.81 13.51 -30.15
N GLY A 37 -9.42 12.57 -30.86
CA GLY A 37 -9.07 11.16 -30.86
C GLY A 37 -9.68 10.39 -29.69
N ASP A 38 -10.43 11.06 -28.79
CA ASP A 38 -10.99 10.45 -27.61
C ASP A 38 -12.27 9.65 -27.92
N TRP A 39 -12.51 8.62 -27.15
CA TRP A 39 -13.78 7.93 -27.14
C TRP A 39 -14.83 8.81 -26.42
N ASP A 40 -15.74 9.41 -27.20
CA ASP A 40 -16.72 10.34 -26.67
C ASP A 40 -18.08 9.69 -26.40
N ILE A 41 -18.50 8.72 -27.25
CA ILE A 41 -19.85 8.14 -27.15
C ILE A 41 -19.87 6.67 -27.59
N GLY A 42 -20.69 5.88 -26.91
CA GLY A 42 -21.00 4.51 -27.29
C GLY A 42 -22.49 4.26 -27.29
N PHE A 43 -22.97 3.42 -28.21
CA PHE A 43 -24.35 3.00 -28.28
C PHE A 43 -24.41 1.48 -28.16
N THR A 44 -25.06 0.98 -27.12
CA THR A 44 -25.32 -0.45 -26.94
C THR A 44 -26.81 -0.73 -27.10
N GLU A 45 -27.22 -1.98 -27.06
CA GLU A 45 -28.64 -2.33 -27.22
C GLU A 45 -29.55 -1.67 -26.17
N ARG A 46 -29.05 -1.46 -24.94
CA ARG A 46 -29.86 -1.02 -23.80
C ARG A 46 -29.54 0.41 -23.36
N TYR A 47 -28.27 0.82 -23.45
CA TYR A 47 -27.75 2.08 -22.92
C TYR A 47 -26.86 2.78 -23.93
N ALA A 48 -26.83 4.09 -23.89
CA ALA A 48 -25.71 4.85 -24.41
C ALA A 48 -24.68 5.12 -23.31
N ILE A 49 -23.40 5.23 -23.69
CA ILE A 49 -22.31 5.64 -22.79
C ILE A 49 -21.84 7.01 -23.28
N TYR A 50 -21.92 8.01 -22.42
CA TYR A 50 -21.51 9.36 -22.75
C TYR A 50 -21.18 10.14 -21.47
N ASP A 51 -20.19 11.02 -21.50
CA ASP A 51 -19.76 11.83 -20.36
C ASP A 51 -19.56 11.01 -19.07
N CYS A 52 -18.82 9.91 -19.19
CA CYS A 52 -18.52 8.95 -18.10
C CYS A 52 -19.76 8.37 -17.40
N ARG A 53 -20.91 8.31 -18.08
CA ARG A 53 -22.16 7.77 -17.55
C ARG A 53 -22.84 6.83 -18.53
N MET A 54 -23.73 5.99 -18.00
CA MET A 54 -24.70 5.22 -18.77
C MET A 54 -26.01 6.01 -18.85
N TRP A 55 -26.61 6.02 -20.02
CA TRP A 55 -27.81 6.78 -20.35
C TRP A 55 -28.88 5.87 -20.92
N ASP A 56 -30.12 6.07 -20.46
CA ASP A 56 -31.30 5.41 -21.05
C ASP A 56 -31.72 6.10 -22.33
N TYR A 57 -32.21 5.30 -23.30
CA TYR A 57 -32.86 5.81 -24.49
C TYR A 57 -34.31 6.20 -24.17
N SER A 58 -34.62 7.50 -24.06
CA SER A 58 -35.96 7.96 -23.83
C SER A 58 -36.76 8.15 -25.13
N ASP A 59 -36.11 8.58 -26.21
CA ASP A 59 -36.70 8.65 -27.55
C ASP A 59 -35.64 8.32 -28.62
N VAL A 60 -36.04 7.60 -29.64
CA VAL A 60 -35.20 7.26 -30.79
C VAL A 60 -35.99 7.38 -32.07
N LYS A 61 -35.60 8.29 -32.94
CA LYS A 61 -36.15 8.49 -34.27
C LYS A 61 -35.12 8.09 -35.33
N GLN A 62 -35.48 7.18 -36.20
CA GLN A 62 -34.66 6.74 -37.33
C GLN A 62 -35.28 7.14 -38.67
N LYS A 63 -34.49 7.77 -39.55
CA LYS A 63 -34.86 8.05 -40.91
C LYS A 63 -33.79 7.58 -41.90
N GLY A 64 -33.95 6.37 -42.39
CA GLY A 64 -32.89 5.64 -43.11
C GLY A 64 -31.72 5.37 -42.22
N ASP A 65 -30.52 5.91 -42.57
CA ASP A 65 -29.32 5.78 -41.78
C ASP A 65 -28.99 7.00 -40.90
N LYS A 66 -29.98 7.86 -40.67
CA LYS A 66 -29.87 8.98 -39.73
C LYS A 66 -30.69 8.72 -38.48
N PHE A 67 -30.19 9.22 -37.32
CA PHE A 67 -30.84 9.03 -36.03
C PHE A 67 -30.94 10.38 -35.29
N GLU A 68 -32.03 10.53 -34.56
CA GLU A 68 -32.19 11.52 -33.50
C GLU A 68 -32.48 10.74 -32.22
N VAL A 69 -31.58 10.86 -31.26
CA VAL A 69 -31.61 10.09 -30.02
C VAL A 69 -31.68 11.03 -28.84
N THR A 70 -32.68 10.82 -27.98
CA THR A 70 -32.77 11.51 -26.68
C THR A 70 -32.35 10.55 -25.59
N LEU A 71 -31.33 10.95 -24.83
CA LEU A 71 -30.74 10.21 -23.73
C LEU A 71 -31.13 10.88 -22.42
N THR A 72 -31.45 10.07 -21.39
CA THR A 72 -31.78 10.59 -20.05
C THR A 72 -31.01 9.80 -18.99
N ALA A 73 -30.51 10.49 -17.97
CA ALA A 73 -29.88 9.92 -16.80
C ALA A 73 -30.04 10.85 -15.60
N ASN A 74 -30.57 10.38 -14.49
CA ASN A 74 -30.67 11.12 -13.21
C ASN A 74 -31.29 12.54 -13.34
N GLY A 75 -32.27 12.68 -14.24
CA GLY A 75 -32.93 13.97 -14.50
C GLY A 75 -32.23 14.88 -15.52
N ASP A 76 -31.05 14.50 -15.98
CA ASP A 76 -30.36 15.14 -17.09
C ASP A 76 -30.85 14.59 -18.44
N GLN A 77 -30.80 15.42 -19.49
CA GLN A 77 -31.17 15.03 -20.85
C GLN A 77 -30.10 15.49 -21.85
N VAL A 78 -29.81 14.62 -22.81
CA VAL A 78 -28.90 14.90 -23.92
C VAL A 78 -29.58 14.48 -25.23
N ASN A 79 -29.54 15.36 -26.23
CA ASN A 79 -30.03 15.09 -27.57
C ASN A 79 -28.87 14.89 -28.53
N VAL A 80 -28.85 13.78 -29.24
CA VAL A 80 -27.81 13.43 -30.20
C VAL A 80 -28.40 13.30 -31.59
N THR A 81 -28.00 14.17 -32.50
CA THR A 81 -28.36 14.08 -33.92
C THR A 81 -27.22 13.39 -34.68
N ILE A 82 -27.49 12.28 -35.33
CA ILE A 82 -26.52 11.42 -35.97
C ILE A 82 -26.73 11.35 -37.48
N GLY A 83 -25.77 11.79 -38.24
CA GLY A 83 -25.78 11.77 -39.71
C GLY A 83 -25.55 10.37 -40.29
N LYS A 84 -25.67 10.27 -41.62
CA LYS A 84 -25.38 9.01 -42.36
C LYS A 84 -23.97 8.54 -42.16
N LEU A 85 -23.78 7.22 -42.14
CA LEU A 85 -22.45 6.60 -42.19
C LEU A 85 -21.83 6.80 -43.58
N LYS A 86 -20.62 7.34 -43.63
CA LYS A 86 -19.81 7.51 -44.84
C LYS A 86 -18.35 7.17 -44.52
N ASN A 87 -17.81 6.17 -45.18
CA ASN A 87 -16.43 5.75 -45.00
C ASN A 87 -16.04 5.52 -43.54
N GLY A 88 -16.88 4.82 -42.75
CA GLY A 88 -16.63 4.56 -41.33
C GLY A 88 -16.84 5.77 -40.40
N LYS A 89 -17.30 6.92 -40.92
CA LYS A 89 -17.48 8.17 -40.17
C LYS A 89 -18.92 8.65 -40.19
N ARG A 90 -19.33 9.28 -39.09
CA ARG A 90 -20.61 9.97 -38.94
C ARG A 90 -20.38 11.40 -38.48
N GLN A 91 -21.25 12.28 -38.89
CA GLN A 91 -21.39 13.62 -38.31
C GLN A 91 -22.40 13.56 -37.18
N MET A 92 -22.01 13.97 -35.97
CA MET A 92 -22.92 14.03 -34.84
C MET A 92 -22.96 15.43 -34.24
N THR A 93 -24.12 15.77 -33.68
CA THR A 93 -24.32 16.99 -32.89
C THR A 93 -24.91 16.58 -31.57
N ILE A 94 -24.21 16.89 -30.49
CA ILE A 94 -24.60 16.52 -29.11
C ILE A 94 -24.99 17.82 -28.39
N VAL A 95 -26.21 17.86 -27.85
CA VAL A 95 -26.76 19.04 -27.14
C VAL A 95 -27.28 18.58 -25.79
N SER A 96 -26.76 19.14 -24.72
CA SER A 96 -27.33 18.96 -23.38
C SER A 96 -28.35 20.02 -23.06
N SER A 97 -29.46 19.62 -22.44
CA SER A 97 -30.48 20.54 -21.89
C SER A 97 -30.26 20.88 -20.42
N SER A 98 -29.25 20.31 -19.79
CA SER A 98 -28.96 20.43 -18.37
C SER A 98 -27.60 21.10 -18.07
N LYS A 99 -27.25 21.19 -16.78
CA LYS A 99 -26.01 21.81 -16.26
C LYS A 99 -24.70 21.11 -16.68
N ILE A 100 -24.78 20.06 -17.49
CA ILE A 100 -23.60 19.35 -18.01
C ILE A 100 -22.89 20.32 -18.98
N GLN A 101 -21.63 20.60 -18.76
CA GLN A 101 -20.78 21.37 -19.68
C GLN A 101 -20.45 20.50 -20.90
N VAL A 102 -21.36 20.38 -21.83
CA VAL A 102 -21.07 19.79 -23.14
C VAL A 102 -20.51 20.92 -24.02
N PRO A 103 -19.42 20.67 -24.79
CA PRO A 103 -19.03 21.62 -25.84
C PRO A 103 -20.24 21.85 -26.75
N GLY A 104 -20.85 23.04 -26.65
CA GLY A 104 -22.20 23.28 -27.09
C GLY A 104 -22.41 23.01 -28.55
N GLY A 105 -23.29 22.08 -28.86
CA GLY A 105 -24.09 21.95 -30.08
C GLY A 105 -23.38 22.03 -31.44
N LYS A 106 -22.07 22.00 -31.51
CA LYS A 106 -21.33 22.01 -32.76
C LYS A 106 -21.37 20.63 -33.43
N LYS A 107 -21.59 20.63 -34.72
CA LYS A 107 -21.53 19.45 -35.55
C LYS A 107 -20.05 18.96 -35.66
N GLN A 108 -19.77 17.78 -35.19
CA GLN A 108 -18.43 17.17 -35.19
C GLN A 108 -18.41 15.87 -35.99
N THR A 109 -17.24 15.45 -36.41
CA THR A 109 -17.03 14.18 -37.14
C THR A 109 -16.50 13.13 -36.17
N TYR A 110 -17.12 11.97 -36.21
CA TYR A 110 -16.76 10.80 -35.40
C TYR A 110 -16.42 9.61 -36.29
N SER A 111 -15.38 8.88 -35.95
CA SER A 111 -15.07 7.58 -36.55
C SER A 111 -15.47 6.45 -35.60
N GLN A 112 -15.94 5.36 -36.18
CA GLN A 112 -16.26 4.17 -35.42
C GLN A 112 -14.98 3.49 -34.96
N ILE A 113 -14.93 3.15 -33.67
CA ILE A 113 -13.85 2.35 -33.09
C ILE A 113 -14.11 0.88 -33.42
N THR A 114 -13.18 0.23 -34.09
CA THR A 114 -13.27 -1.18 -34.47
C THR A 114 -12.52 -2.06 -33.50
N THR A 115 -12.90 -3.35 -33.44
CA THR A 115 -12.24 -4.33 -32.55
C THR A 115 -10.76 -4.46 -32.91
N GLY A 116 -9.90 -4.33 -31.86
CA GLY A 116 -8.44 -4.45 -32.01
C GLY A 116 -7.76 -3.23 -32.62
N GLU A 117 -8.52 -2.16 -32.88
CA GLU A 117 -7.93 -0.89 -33.34
C GLU A 117 -7.19 -0.20 -32.20
N LEU A 118 -5.95 0.19 -32.46
CA LEU A 118 -5.17 0.98 -31.52
C LEU A 118 -5.68 2.43 -31.46
N PRO A 119 -5.56 3.11 -30.33
CA PRO A 119 -5.86 4.54 -30.25
C PRO A 119 -5.04 5.31 -31.27
N ASN A 120 -5.72 6.11 -32.08
CA ASN A 120 -5.06 6.96 -33.08
C ASN A 120 -5.44 8.43 -32.83
N TYR A 121 -4.53 9.16 -32.20
CA TYR A 121 -4.71 10.55 -31.87
C TYR A 121 -4.14 11.46 -32.96
N PRO A 122 -4.80 12.59 -33.29
CA PRO A 122 -4.41 13.46 -34.41
C PRO A 122 -3.10 14.21 -34.16
N ALA A 123 -2.70 14.41 -32.91
CA ALA A 123 -1.48 15.11 -32.51
C ALA A 123 -0.94 14.58 -31.17
N LYS A 124 0.34 14.78 -30.89
CA LYS A 124 0.95 14.50 -29.58
C LYS A 124 0.38 15.48 -28.54
N ASP A 125 -0.13 14.96 -27.43
CA ASP A 125 -0.49 15.75 -26.26
C ASP A 125 0.75 16.01 -25.41
N LEU A 126 1.07 17.28 -25.18
CA LEU A 126 2.21 17.72 -24.40
C LEU A 126 1.85 18.06 -22.95
N THR A 127 0.58 17.90 -22.56
CA THR A 127 0.09 18.21 -21.21
C THR A 127 0.74 17.27 -20.20
N PRO A 128 1.38 17.79 -19.14
CA PRO A 128 1.90 16.95 -18.05
C PRO A 128 0.77 16.39 -17.19
N PHE A 129 1.08 15.46 -16.28
CA PHE A 129 0.15 15.08 -15.23
C PHE A 129 -0.18 16.28 -14.34
N LYS A 130 -1.39 16.30 -13.81
CA LYS A 130 -1.82 17.33 -12.85
C LYS A 130 -1.00 17.16 -11.56
N ASP A 131 -0.40 18.24 -11.10
CA ASP A 131 0.27 18.31 -9.79
C ASP A 131 -0.49 19.33 -8.92
N ASN A 132 -1.28 18.84 -7.96
CA ASN A 132 -2.01 19.67 -7.01
C ASN A 132 -1.23 19.92 -5.72
N ARG A 133 0.05 19.54 -5.66
CA ARG A 133 0.94 19.65 -4.51
C ARG A 133 0.39 18.93 -3.27
N TYR A 134 -0.16 17.73 -3.48
CA TYR A 134 -0.61 16.84 -2.39
C TYR A 134 -1.64 17.49 -1.46
N GLN A 135 -2.67 18.09 -2.06
CA GLN A 135 -3.80 18.63 -1.32
C GLN A 135 -4.83 17.53 -1.07
N ALA A 136 -5.19 17.34 0.21
CA ALA A 136 -6.25 16.41 0.58
C ALA A 136 -7.63 16.89 0.15
N GLY A 137 -8.55 15.94 -0.08
CA GLY A 137 -9.97 16.20 -0.31
C GLY A 137 -10.45 15.99 -1.75
N ASP A 138 -9.56 15.81 -2.70
CA ASP A 138 -9.92 15.42 -4.06
C ASP A 138 -10.31 13.94 -4.12
N THR A 139 -11.31 13.62 -4.94
CA THR A 139 -11.79 12.26 -5.15
C THR A 139 -11.88 11.98 -6.64
N VAL A 140 -11.32 10.84 -7.06
CA VAL A 140 -11.53 10.30 -8.39
C VAL A 140 -12.72 9.36 -8.37
N THR A 141 -13.60 9.44 -9.38
CA THR A 141 -14.68 8.49 -9.57
C THR A 141 -14.37 7.62 -10.78
N LEU A 142 -14.28 6.29 -10.57
CA LEU A 142 -14.28 5.32 -11.63
C LEU A 142 -15.65 4.65 -11.69
N ALA A 143 -16.43 4.97 -12.70
CA ALA A 143 -17.60 4.20 -13.11
C ALA A 143 -17.17 3.14 -14.13
N GLY A 144 -17.85 2.01 -14.21
CA GLY A 144 -17.51 1.03 -15.23
C GLY A 144 -18.58 0.00 -15.49
N TRP A 145 -18.38 -0.72 -16.57
CA TRP A 145 -19.28 -1.78 -17.01
C TRP A 145 -18.51 -3.00 -17.53
N LEU A 146 -18.71 -4.12 -16.83
CA LEU A 146 -18.30 -5.46 -17.24
C LEU A 146 -19.37 -6.02 -18.16
N LYS A 147 -19.37 -5.55 -19.40
CA LYS A 147 -20.43 -5.83 -20.36
C LYS A 147 -20.30 -7.23 -20.94
N ASP A 148 -21.43 -7.94 -21.00
CA ASP A 148 -21.55 -9.30 -21.54
C ASP A 148 -20.70 -10.36 -20.83
N PHE A 149 -20.27 -10.12 -19.59
CA PHE A 149 -19.67 -11.16 -18.75
C PHE A 149 -20.73 -12.16 -18.28
N PRO A 150 -20.44 -13.48 -18.32
CA PRO A 150 -21.35 -14.48 -17.79
C PRO A 150 -21.67 -14.24 -16.32
N LYS A 151 -22.95 -14.38 -15.92
CA LYS A 151 -23.39 -14.18 -14.53
C LYS A 151 -22.54 -14.97 -13.53
N GLN A 152 -22.20 -16.23 -13.85
CA GLN A 152 -21.35 -17.06 -12.99
C GLN A 152 -19.95 -16.47 -12.75
N VAL A 153 -19.43 -15.67 -13.68
CA VAL A 153 -18.14 -14.97 -13.52
C VAL A 153 -18.31 -13.76 -12.62
N LEU A 154 -19.38 -12.98 -12.80
CA LEU A 154 -19.70 -11.85 -11.95
C LEU A 154 -19.96 -12.31 -10.50
N ASP A 155 -20.66 -13.43 -10.31
CA ASP A 155 -21.01 -13.95 -8.97
C ASP A 155 -19.80 -14.46 -8.17
N ARG A 156 -18.67 -14.76 -8.82
CA ARG A 156 -17.44 -15.19 -8.13
C ARG A 156 -16.77 -14.07 -7.36
N ASN A 157 -16.86 -12.84 -7.86
CA ASN A 157 -16.33 -11.65 -7.18
C ASN A 157 -17.19 -10.44 -7.52
N ARG A 158 -18.00 -10.02 -6.57
CA ARG A 158 -18.92 -8.87 -6.66
C ARG A 158 -18.27 -7.55 -6.23
N LYS A 159 -16.97 -7.53 -6.03
CA LYS A 159 -16.22 -6.31 -5.71
C LYS A 159 -15.27 -5.96 -6.85
N TYR A 160 -15.29 -4.71 -7.27
CA TYR A 160 -14.29 -4.12 -8.15
C TYR A 160 -13.33 -3.30 -7.31
N GLU A 161 -12.04 -3.58 -7.39
CA GLU A 161 -11.06 -3.04 -6.47
C GLU A 161 -10.08 -2.10 -7.16
N ILE A 162 -9.74 -1.03 -6.47
CA ILE A 162 -8.68 -0.09 -6.84
C ILE A 162 -7.71 0.01 -5.69
N LYS A 163 -6.43 -0.18 -5.98
CA LYS A 163 -5.35 -0.20 -5.01
C LYS A 163 -4.37 0.94 -5.27
N ILE A 164 -4.00 1.64 -4.22
CA ILE A 164 -3.04 2.75 -4.22
C ILE A 164 -1.97 2.46 -3.17
N TYR A 165 -0.72 2.80 -3.46
CA TYR A 165 0.37 2.77 -2.47
C TYR A 165 0.61 4.17 -1.91
N SER A 166 0.40 4.32 -0.61
CA SER A 166 0.67 5.59 0.07
C SER A 166 2.16 5.90 0.07
N ILE A 167 2.53 7.09 -0.37
CA ILE A 167 3.93 7.57 -0.32
C ILE A 167 4.42 7.80 1.12
N ILE A 168 3.52 7.92 2.07
CA ILE A 168 3.82 8.14 3.49
C ILE A 168 3.96 6.80 4.22
N THR A 169 2.91 5.96 4.18
CA THR A 169 2.86 4.72 4.96
C THR A 169 3.54 3.56 4.27
N ARG A 170 3.73 3.62 2.95
CA ARG A 170 4.21 2.55 2.08
C ARG A 170 3.29 1.34 2.05
N GLU A 171 2.09 1.48 2.54
CA GLU A 171 1.06 0.44 2.58
C GLU A 171 0.13 0.55 1.37
N GLU A 172 -0.40 -0.59 0.94
CA GLU A 172 -1.45 -0.66 -0.05
C GLU A 172 -2.80 -0.32 0.59
N GLN A 173 -3.50 0.62 0.00
CA GLN A 173 -4.86 0.99 0.37
C GLN A 173 -5.81 0.49 -0.72
N THR A 174 -6.85 -0.27 -0.33
CA THR A 174 -7.83 -0.84 -1.25
C THR A 174 -9.17 -0.12 -1.12
N TYR A 175 -9.66 0.38 -2.24
CA TYR A 175 -11.00 0.96 -2.39
C TYR A 175 -11.85 0.05 -3.26
N SER A 176 -13.08 -0.22 -2.89
CA SER A 176 -13.93 -1.14 -3.65
C SER A 176 -15.33 -0.58 -3.90
N GLY A 177 -15.93 -1.04 -5.01
CA GLY A 177 -17.33 -0.82 -5.35
C GLY A 177 -18.04 -2.13 -5.65
N ASP A 178 -19.32 -2.21 -5.32
CA ASP A 178 -20.14 -3.37 -5.63
C ASP A 178 -20.43 -3.45 -7.13
N ILE A 179 -20.36 -4.67 -7.68
CA ILE A 179 -20.75 -4.99 -9.05
C ILE A 179 -22.19 -5.48 -9.02
N ASP A 180 -23.08 -4.79 -9.71
CA ASP A 180 -24.48 -5.18 -9.81
C ASP A 180 -24.73 -6.39 -10.76
N ASP A 181 -25.98 -6.83 -10.86
CA ASP A 181 -26.35 -7.98 -11.70
C ASP A 181 -26.14 -7.74 -13.21
N GLU A 182 -26.01 -6.49 -13.62
CA GLU A 182 -25.73 -6.10 -15.01
C GLU A 182 -24.23 -5.87 -15.28
N GLY A 183 -23.38 -6.04 -14.26
CA GLY A 183 -21.93 -5.87 -14.35
C GLY A 183 -21.46 -4.43 -14.21
N ARG A 184 -22.30 -3.51 -13.69
CA ARG A 184 -21.96 -2.10 -13.50
C ARG A 184 -21.40 -1.89 -12.10
N PHE A 185 -20.46 -0.95 -11.99
CA PHE A 185 -19.86 -0.58 -10.71
C PHE A 185 -19.49 0.90 -10.67
N VAL A 186 -19.31 1.41 -9.46
CA VAL A 186 -18.74 2.73 -9.20
C VAL A 186 -17.81 2.63 -8.00
N VAL A 187 -16.58 3.11 -8.16
CA VAL A 187 -15.59 3.22 -7.07
C VAL A 187 -15.21 4.67 -6.94
N LYS A 188 -15.22 5.17 -5.70
CA LYS A 188 -14.70 6.50 -5.36
C LYS A 188 -13.40 6.35 -4.61
N VAL A 189 -12.36 7.03 -5.09
CA VAL A 189 -11.00 6.89 -4.59
C VAL A 189 -10.50 8.27 -4.18
N PRO A 190 -10.27 8.50 -2.89
CA PRO A 190 -9.54 9.69 -2.44
C PRO A 190 -8.13 9.67 -3.02
N VAL A 191 -7.70 10.77 -3.57
CA VAL A 191 -6.34 10.95 -4.10
C VAL A 191 -5.77 12.28 -3.62
N GLU A 192 -4.51 12.28 -3.27
CA GLU A 192 -3.82 13.49 -2.82
C GLU A 192 -3.11 14.22 -3.97
N ASN A 193 -2.78 13.47 -5.02
CA ASN A 193 -2.17 13.99 -6.24
C ASN A 193 -2.47 13.06 -7.42
N SER A 194 -1.81 13.24 -8.58
CA SER A 194 -1.82 12.21 -9.63
C SER A 194 -1.06 10.98 -9.15
N GLU A 195 -1.75 9.87 -9.03
CA GLU A 195 -1.25 8.67 -8.36
C GLU A 195 -1.41 7.42 -9.21
N GLN A 196 -0.38 6.57 -9.19
CA GLN A 196 -0.48 5.24 -9.77
C GLN A 196 -1.53 4.42 -9.04
N VAL A 197 -2.41 3.79 -9.80
CA VAL A 197 -3.43 2.89 -9.27
C VAL A 197 -3.36 1.53 -9.96
N TRP A 198 -3.70 0.51 -9.22
CA TRP A 198 -3.94 -0.82 -9.74
C TRP A 198 -5.43 -1.09 -9.68
N ILE A 199 -5.99 -1.36 -10.83
CA ILE A 199 -7.39 -1.68 -10.99
C ILE A 199 -7.49 -3.19 -11.10
N ASP A 200 -7.96 -3.83 -10.04
CA ASP A 200 -7.99 -5.28 -9.89
C ASP A 200 -9.43 -5.82 -9.93
N TRP A 201 -9.66 -6.79 -10.79
CA TRP A 201 -10.86 -7.63 -10.74
C TRP A 201 -10.51 -9.05 -11.19
N GLN A 202 -10.69 -10.00 -10.29
CA GLN A 202 -10.32 -11.41 -10.49
C GLN A 202 -8.83 -11.54 -10.90
N ARG A 203 -8.54 -12.00 -12.12
CA ARG A 203 -7.19 -12.15 -12.68
C ARG A 203 -6.80 -11.01 -13.63
N SER A 204 -7.67 -10.02 -13.79
CA SER A 204 -7.39 -8.87 -14.64
C SER A 204 -6.82 -7.74 -13.79
N ARG A 205 -5.61 -7.33 -14.08
CA ARG A 205 -4.97 -6.18 -13.46
C ARG A 205 -4.64 -5.14 -14.51
N LEU A 206 -5.12 -3.91 -14.31
CA LEU A 206 -4.79 -2.76 -15.12
C LEU A 206 -4.01 -1.76 -14.29
N LEU A 207 -2.89 -1.31 -14.81
CA LEU A 207 -2.14 -0.17 -14.28
C LEU A 207 -2.70 1.10 -14.89
N SER A 208 -2.82 2.15 -14.08
CA SER A 208 -3.26 3.47 -14.51
C SER A 208 -2.69 4.55 -13.59
N VAL A 209 -2.91 5.81 -13.93
CA VAL A 209 -2.69 6.95 -13.05
C VAL A 209 -3.99 7.73 -12.96
N PHE A 210 -4.49 7.95 -11.74
CA PHE A 210 -5.66 8.78 -11.50
C PHE A 210 -5.25 10.20 -11.17
N GLU A 211 -5.90 11.16 -11.83
CA GLU A 211 -5.66 12.59 -11.61
C GLU A 211 -6.74 13.19 -10.70
N PRO A 212 -6.38 14.05 -9.73
CA PRO A 212 -7.30 14.59 -8.73
C PRO A 212 -8.54 15.26 -9.33
N GLY A 213 -9.73 14.88 -8.84
CA GLY A 213 -11.02 15.44 -9.23
C GLY A 213 -11.59 14.93 -10.56
N GLU A 214 -10.91 13.99 -11.23
CA GLU A 214 -11.37 13.45 -12.52
C GLU A 214 -12.41 12.33 -12.34
N THR A 215 -13.23 12.17 -13.40
CA THR A 215 -14.16 11.06 -13.51
C THR A 215 -13.81 10.25 -14.76
N TYR A 216 -13.74 8.94 -14.59
CA TYR A 216 -13.46 7.99 -15.65
C TYR A 216 -14.61 6.98 -15.78
N PHE A 217 -14.79 6.46 -17.00
CA PHE A 217 -15.67 5.34 -17.25
C PHE A 217 -14.90 4.23 -17.97
N LEU A 218 -14.82 3.04 -17.37
CA LEU A 218 -14.17 1.88 -17.93
C LEU A 218 -15.19 0.93 -18.55
N LEU A 219 -15.08 0.66 -19.84
CA LEU A 219 -15.82 -0.38 -20.52
C LEU A 219 -14.93 -1.62 -20.75
N LEU A 220 -15.36 -2.75 -20.23
CA LEU A 220 -14.83 -4.07 -20.60
C LEU A 220 -15.93 -4.86 -21.29
N ASP A 221 -15.92 -4.87 -22.60
CA ASP A 221 -16.91 -5.58 -23.44
C ASP A 221 -16.30 -6.89 -23.94
N VAL A 222 -16.70 -8.00 -23.30
CA VAL A 222 -16.14 -9.33 -23.60
C VAL A 222 -16.57 -9.82 -24.97
N LYS A 223 -17.83 -9.58 -25.35
CA LYS A 223 -18.39 -10.04 -26.63
C LYS A 223 -17.69 -9.37 -27.81
N ASN A 224 -17.52 -8.05 -27.74
CA ASN A 224 -16.90 -7.27 -28.81
C ASN A 224 -15.38 -7.09 -28.63
N ARG A 225 -14.81 -7.69 -27.58
CA ARG A 225 -13.36 -7.59 -27.24
C ARG A 225 -12.87 -6.13 -27.19
N GLN A 226 -13.69 -5.25 -26.62
CA GLN A 226 -13.33 -3.83 -26.43
C GLN A 226 -12.92 -3.58 -24.99
N ARG A 227 -11.89 -2.78 -24.84
CA ARG A 227 -11.42 -2.25 -23.56
C ARG A 227 -11.13 -0.77 -23.77
N LEU A 228 -12.02 0.08 -23.26
CA LEU A 228 -12.01 1.51 -23.51
C LEU A 228 -12.19 2.26 -22.21
N MET A 229 -11.50 3.39 -22.08
CA MET A 229 -11.69 4.34 -20.99
C MET A 229 -12.14 5.69 -21.55
N MET A 230 -13.20 6.24 -20.94
CA MET A 230 -13.73 7.57 -21.24
C MET A 230 -13.41 8.51 -20.07
N GLY A 231 -13.22 9.80 -20.36
CA GLY A 231 -12.94 10.83 -19.38
C GLY A 231 -12.10 11.94 -20.00
N ARG A 232 -12.07 13.11 -19.37
CA ARG A 232 -11.32 14.27 -19.88
C ARG A 232 -9.85 13.96 -20.12
N ASN A 233 -9.23 13.18 -19.23
CA ASN A 233 -7.82 12.81 -19.25
C ASN A 233 -7.62 11.31 -19.52
N ALA A 234 -8.62 10.61 -20.11
CA ALA A 234 -8.57 9.16 -20.34
C ALA A 234 -7.65 8.74 -21.49
N ARG A 235 -7.07 9.68 -22.22
CA ARG A 235 -6.15 9.40 -23.32
C ARG A 235 -4.95 8.57 -22.87
N PHE A 236 -4.29 8.98 -21.78
CA PHE A 236 -3.14 8.25 -21.23
C PHE A 236 -3.51 6.79 -20.89
N GLN A 237 -4.67 6.56 -20.27
CA GLN A 237 -5.13 5.22 -19.91
C GLN A 237 -5.36 4.34 -21.14
N ASN A 238 -5.95 4.88 -22.20
CA ASN A 238 -6.14 4.17 -23.47
C ASN A 238 -4.80 3.89 -24.15
N GLU A 239 -3.86 4.83 -24.15
CA GLU A 239 -2.51 4.63 -24.66
C GLU A 239 -1.78 3.53 -23.88
N LEU A 240 -1.86 3.54 -22.53
CA LEU A 240 -1.22 2.54 -21.67
C LEU A 240 -1.80 1.14 -21.88
N MET A 241 -3.14 1.03 -22.04
CA MET A 241 -3.80 -0.24 -22.34
C MET A 241 -3.46 -0.81 -23.72
N ALA A 242 -3.12 0.05 -24.68
CA ALA A 242 -2.85 -0.33 -26.07
C ALA A 242 -1.38 -0.62 -26.37
N HIS A 243 -0.47 0.04 -25.67
CA HIS A 243 0.97 0.02 -25.94
C HIS A 243 1.76 -0.53 -24.75
N ASP A 244 1.40 -1.74 -24.30
CA ASP A 244 2.15 -2.47 -23.27
C ASP A 244 3.45 -3.00 -23.89
N TYR A 245 4.59 -2.32 -23.64
CA TYR A 245 5.89 -2.90 -23.92
C TYR A 245 6.38 -3.69 -22.71
N ARG A 246 6.66 -4.99 -22.93
CA ARG A 246 7.12 -5.86 -21.84
C ARG A 246 8.51 -5.47 -21.40
N LYS A 247 8.61 -5.07 -20.12
CA LYS A 247 9.87 -4.78 -19.45
C LYS A 247 10.62 -6.07 -19.15
N GLU A 248 11.94 -6.02 -19.24
CA GLU A 248 12.77 -7.08 -18.69
C GLU A 248 12.90 -6.89 -17.21
N PHE A 249 12.83 -7.99 -16.47
CA PHE A 249 12.94 -8.04 -15.03
C PHE A 249 13.58 -9.36 -14.62
N SER A 250 14.60 -9.31 -13.77
CA SER A 250 15.25 -10.51 -13.23
C SER A 250 15.89 -10.18 -11.88
N GLN A 251 15.62 -10.99 -10.87
CA GLN A 251 16.26 -10.92 -9.55
C GLN A 251 17.30 -12.02 -9.42
N PRO A 252 18.32 -11.87 -8.55
CA PRO A 252 19.26 -12.95 -8.26
C PRO A 252 18.58 -14.05 -7.47
N ASP A 253 18.99 -15.29 -7.72
CA ASP A 253 18.47 -16.48 -7.04
C ASP A 253 19.11 -16.71 -5.66
N ASP A 254 20.14 -15.93 -5.26
CA ASP A 254 20.93 -16.18 -4.07
C ASP A 254 20.97 -14.98 -3.10
N HIS A 255 20.97 -15.32 -1.81
CA HIS A 255 21.12 -14.39 -0.69
C HIS A 255 22.51 -14.59 -0.12
N ASN A 256 23.41 -13.68 -0.16
CA ASN A 256 24.80 -13.60 0.29
C ASN A 256 25.81 -13.42 -0.85
N LEU A 257 25.45 -12.54 -1.79
CA LEU A 257 26.32 -12.16 -2.89
C LEU A 257 27.65 -11.61 -2.36
N THR A 258 28.76 -12.00 -2.99
CA THR A 258 30.03 -11.30 -2.84
C THR A 258 29.94 -9.89 -3.43
N GLU A 259 30.95 -9.04 -3.16
CA GLU A 259 30.98 -7.70 -3.76
C GLU A 259 31.07 -7.76 -5.29
N GLU A 260 31.84 -8.70 -5.84
CA GLU A 260 31.95 -8.93 -7.27
C GLU A 260 30.61 -9.36 -7.90
N GLN A 261 29.88 -10.29 -7.25
CA GLN A 261 28.56 -10.72 -7.68
C GLN A 261 27.53 -9.57 -7.61
N LEU A 262 27.60 -8.72 -6.57
CA LEU A 262 26.77 -7.54 -6.46
C LEU A 262 27.05 -6.53 -7.58
N MET A 263 28.33 -6.33 -7.96
CA MET A 263 28.66 -5.47 -9.09
C MET A 263 28.16 -6.04 -10.41
N ALA A 264 28.25 -7.35 -10.62
CA ALA A 264 27.65 -8.02 -11.78
C ALA A 264 26.13 -7.87 -11.80
N TYR A 265 25.46 -7.98 -10.67
CA TYR A 265 24.04 -7.72 -10.52
C TYR A 265 23.66 -6.27 -10.89
N LYS A 266 24.44 -5.30 -10.40
CA LYS A 266 24.30 -3.88 -10.79
C LYS A 266 24.39 -3.70 -12.29
N ASP A 267 25.41 -4.31 -12.94
CA ASP A 267 25.60 -4.17 -14.39
C ASP A 267 24.49 -4.86 -15.19
N GLN A 268 23.96 -5.98 -14.69
CA GLN A 268 22.80 -6.66 -15.27
C GLN A 268 21.55 -5.73 -15.26
N TRP A 269 21.25 -5.08 -14.12
CA TRP A 269 20.14 -4.14 -14.02
C TRP A 269 20.29 -2.94 -14.92
N LEU A 270 21.50 -2.38 -15.02
CA LEU A 270 21.79 -1.29 -15.96
C LEU A 270 21.57 -1.71 -17.41
N GLY A 271 22.03 -2.90 -17.78
CA GLY A 271 21.80 -3.46 -19.11
C GLY A 271 20.30 -3.65 -19.41
N MET A 272 19.51 -4.14 -18.45
CA MET A 272 18.05 -4.25 -18.58
C MET A 272 17.38 -2.89 -18.74
N TYR A 273 17.76 -1.92 -17.92
CA TYR A 273 17.28 -0.53 -18.04
C TYR A 273 17.52 0.04 -19.43
N GLN A 274 18.75 -0.10 -19.95
CA GLN A 274 19.10 0.37 -21.29
C GLN A 274 18.25 -0.29 -22.40
N ARG A 275 18.05 -1.61 -22.30
CA ARG A 275 17.19 -2.34 -23.25
C ARG A 275 15.73 -1.93 -23.16
N ASN A 276 15.22 -1.71 -21.95
CA ASN A 276 13.85 -1.23 -21.75
C ASN A 276 13.65 0.17 -22.31
N GLN A 277 14.62 1.08 -22.10
CA GLN A 277 14.57 2.42 -22.70
C GLN A 277 14.61 2.36 -24.24
N ALA A 278 15.45 1.51 -24.83
CA ALA A 278 15.49 1.32 -26.28
C ALA A 278 14.15 0.76 -26.83
N LYS A 279 13.51 -0.15 -26.12
CA LYS A 279 12.16 -0.63 -26.47
C LYS A 279 11.12 0.50 -26.43
N LEU A 280 11.15 1.31 -25.36
CA LEU A 280 10.25 2.46 -25.24
C LEU A 280 10.47 3.46 -26.37
N ASP A 281 11.74 3.80 -26.69
CA ASP A 281 12.07 4.70 -27.77
C ASP A 281 11.55 4.18 -29.13
N SER A 282 11.63 2.85 -29.36
CA SER A 282 11.06 2.21 -30.55
C SER A 282 9.53 2.36 -30.61
N VAL A 283 8.83 2.18 -29.46
CA VAL A 283 7.37 2.37 -29.40
C VAL A 283 7.00 3.83 -29.69
N LEU A 284 7.70 4.78 -29.10
CA LEU A 284 7.47 6.21 -29.32
C LEU A 284 7.75 6.63 -30.79
N GLN A 285 8.79 6.07 -31.41
CA GLN A 285 9.10 6.33 -32.82
C GLN A 285 8.02 5.77 -33.76
N GLN A 286 7.51 4.58 -33.48
CA GLN A 286 6.44 3.95 -34.26
C GLN A 286 5.08 4.64 -34.04
N ASN A 287 4.88 5.30 -32.88
CA ASN A 287 3.63 5.96 -32.49
C ASN A 287 3.92 7.41 -32.07
N PRO A 288 4.24 8.32 -33.00
CA PRO A 288 4.75 9.66 -32.69
C PRO A 288 3.72 10.57 -32.02
N THR A 289 2.45 10.17 -32.01
CA THR A 289 1.37 10.90 -31.33
C THR A 289 1.17 10.50 -29.87
N LEU A 290 1.88 9.47 -29.35
CA LEU A 290 1.78 9.11 -27.93
C LEU A 290 2.05 10.33 -27.04
N SER A 291 1.22 10.47 -25.99
CA SER A 291 1.24 11.64 -25.13
C SER A 291 2.54 11.77 -24.32
N ARG A 292 2.83 12.99 -23.87
CA ARG A 292 3.89 13.24 -22.90
C ARG A 292 3.68 12.43 -21.62
N ARG A 293 2.42 12.28 -21.15
CA ARG A 293 2.11 11.48 -19.96
C ARG A 293 2.52 10.02 -20.13
N PHE A 294 2.29 9.44 -21.32
CA PHE A 294 2.73 8.07 -21.62
C PHE A 294 4.25 7.94 -21.55
N GLU A 295 4.98 8.87 -22.13
CA GLU A 295 6.44 8.90 -22.10
C GLU A 295 6.98 9.11 -20.68
N ASP A 296 6.53 10.17 -19.98
CA ASP A 296 6.98 10.51 -18.61
C ASP A 296 6.73 9.37 -17.64
N TYR A 297 5.53 8.77 -17.67
CA TYR A 297 5.18 7.62 -16.81
C TYR A 297 6.11 6.43 -17.02
N ASN A 298 6.27 5.99 -18.28
CA ASN A 298 7.07 4.79 -18.56
C ASN A 298 8.54 5.00 -18.25
N ARG A 299 9.10 6.19 -18.55
CA ARG A 299 10.51 6.51 -18.19
C ARG A 299 10.70 6.56 -16.69
N MET A 300 9.77 7.17 -15.95
CA MET A 300 9.84 7.25 -14.50
C MET A 300 9.67 5.88 -13.84
N GLU A 301 8.75 5.06 -14.33
CA GLU A 301 8.55 3.69 -13.85
C GLU A 301 9.82 2.86 -14.01
N ASP A 302 10.48 2.92 -15.18
CA ASP A 302 11.72 2.18 -15.44
C ASP A 302 12.88 2.63 -14.55
N VAL A 303 13.07 3.93 -14.39
CA VAL A 303 14.18 4.45 -13.60
C VAL A 303 13.97 4.20 -12.12
N CYS A 304 12.74 4.37 -11.61
CA CYS A 304 12.44 4.12 -10.20
C CYS A 304 12.53 2.63 -9.86
N THR A 305 12.03 1.74 -10.74
CA THR A 305 12.19 0.29 -10.59
C THR A 305 13.66 -0.09 -10.53
N THR A 306 14.47 0.39 -11.47
CA THR A 306 15.90 0.06 -11.51
C THR A 306 16.64 0.58 -10.27
N ALA A 307 16.37 1.82 -9.87
CA ALA A 307 17.00 2.40 -8.69
C ALA A 307 16.60 1.67 -7.40
N ASP A 308 15.33 1.30 -7.26
CA ASP A 308 14.82 0.54 -6.12
C ASP A 308 15.50 -0.82 -6.01
N GLU A 309 15.57 -1.58 -7.10
CA GLU A 309 16.19 -2.90 -7.14
C GLU A 309 17.70 -2.85 -6.84
N LEU A 310 18.40 -1.83 -7.36
CA LEU A 310 19.81 -1.62 -7.03
C LEU A 310 20.02 -1.37 -5.54
N LEU A 311 19.14 -0.60 -4.91
CA LEU A 311 19.19 -0.30 -3.48
C LEU A 311 18.77 -1.51 -2.62
N GLN A 312 17.85 -2.35 -3.10
CA GLN A 312 17.49 -3.63 -2.47
C GLN A 312 18.64 -4.64 -2.47
N GLY A 313 19.67 -4.44 -3.28
CA GLY A 313 20.92 -5.23 -3.23
C GLY A 313 21.50 -5.37 -1.81
N ARG A 314 21.18 -4.44 -0.89
CA ARG A 314 21.52 -4.52 0.55
C ARG A 314 21.02 -5.80 1.23
N PHE A 315 19.91 -6.36 0.79
CA PHE A 315 19.33 -7.58 1.36
C PHE A 315 20.07 -8.84 0.91
N PHE A 316 20.85 -8.75 -0.17
CA PHE A 316 21.56 -9.87 -0.76
C PHE A 316 23.04 -9.98 -0.33
N ILE A 317 23.53 -9.10 0.54
CA ILE A 317 24.95 -9.02 0.92
C ILE A 317 25.23 -9.36 2.39
N GLY A 318 24.29 -10.04 3.08
CA GLY A 318 24.51 -10.57 4.42
C GLY A 318 24.82 -9.51 5.49
N GLY A 319 24.13 -8.37 5.47
CA GLY A 319 24.26 -7.28 6.45
C GLY A 319 25.48 -6.36 6.26
N ARG A 320 26.25 -6.53 5.19
CA ARG A 320 27.31 -5.58 4.79
C ARG A 320 26.69 -4.29 4.23
N LYS A 321 27.44 -3.20 4.22
CA LYS A 321 26.99 -1.95 3.61
C LYS A 321 27.06 -2.02 2.08
N LEU A 322 26.06 -1.42 1.41
CA LEU A 322 26.10 -1.27 -0.04
C LEU A 322 27.31 -0.43 -0.47
N PRO A 323 28.08 -0.86 -1.51
CA PRO A 323 29.18 -0.08 -2.05
C PRO A 323 28.75 1.28 -2.58
N GLN A 324 29.63 2.28 -2.45
CA GLN A 324 29.40 3.63 -2.98
C GLN A 324 29.09 3.62 -4.49
N ALA A 325 29.70 2.72 -5.26
CA ALA A 325 29.46 2.59 -6.69
C ALA A 325 27.98 2.29 -7.05
N VAL A 326 27.22 1.62 -6.18
CA VAL A 326 25.78 1.41 -6.37
C VAL A 326 25.02 2.72 -6.20
N LYS A 327 25.36 3.51 -5.18
CA LYS A 327 24.75 4.84 -4.96
C LYS A 327 25.05 5.79 -6.11
N ASP A 328 26.29 5.85 -6.55
CA ASP A 328 26.70 6.73 -7.66
C ASP A 328 25.94 6.39 -8.94
N CYS A 329 25.68 5.09 -9.15
CA CYS A 329 24.86 4.62 -10.24
C CYS A 329 23.40 5.09 -10.09
N VAL A 330 22.80 4.90 -8.92
CA VAL A 330 21.42 5.36 -8.63
C VAL A 330 21.34 6.88 -8.81
N ASP A 331 22.27 7.66 -8.28
CA ASP A 331 22.27 9.12 -8.40
C ASP A 331 22.33 9.57 -9.86
N SER A 332 23.16 8.91 -10.69
CA SER A 332 23.30 9.23 -12.10
C SER A 332 22.05 8.91 -12.92
N LEU A 333 21.31 7.87 -12.53
CA LEU A 333 20.09 7.46 -13.21
C LEU A 333 18.87 8.30 -12.82
N LEU A 334 18.71 8.53 -11.52
CA LEU A 334 17.43 8.87 -10.90
C LEU A 334 17.09 10.35 -11.01
N TRP A 335 17.90 11.22 -10.38
CA TRP A 335 17.46 12.58 -10.07
C TRP A 335 17.21 13.49 -11.29
N SER A 336 17.82 13.20 -12.43
CA SER A 336 17.60 13.93 -13.69
C SER A 336 16.38 13.46 -14.48
N ARG A 337 15.76 12.34 -14.10
CA ARG A 337 14.69 11.66 -14.86
C ARG A 337 13.39 11.52 -14.11
N VAL A 338 13.42 11.73 -12.79
CA VAL A 338 12.21 11.74 -11.97
C VAL A 338 11.45 13.05 -12.19
N VAL A 339 10.16 12.93 -12.44
CA VAL A 339 9.25 14.06 -12.67
C VAL A 339 8.17 14.14 -11.59
N LYS A 340 7.62 15.34 -11.37
CA LYS A 340 6.46 15.53 -10.50
C LYS A 340 5.17 15.17 -11.23
N PRO A 341 4.16 14.69 -10.47
CA PRO A 341 4.17 14.35 -9.05
C PRO A 341 4.89 13.02 -8.77
N TYR A 342 5.45 12.87 -7.56
CA TYR A 342 6.26 11.71 -7.19
C TYR A 342 5.46 10.41 -6.95
N THR A 343 4.14 10.51 -6.96
CA THR A 343 3.19 9.39 -6.79
C THR A 343 2.82 8.68 -8.09
N LEU A 344 3.45 9.06 -9.22
CA LEU A 344 3.18 8.43 -10.53
C LEU A 344 3.58 6.96 -10.60
N THR A 345 4.42 6.48 -9.71
CA THR A 345 4.83 5.08 -9.63
C THR A 345 5.05 4.63 -8.19
N ARG A 346 4.59 3.42 -7.86
CA ARG A 346 4.84 2.80 -6.55
C ARG A 346 6.34 2.60 -6.27
N TYR A 347 7.12 2.39 -7.32
CA TYR A 347 8.57 2.21 -7.15
C TYR A 347 9.25 3.46 -6.62
N MET A 348 8.72 4.64 -6.86
CA MET A 348 9.21 5.87 -6.24
C MET A 348 9.07 5.82 -4.72
N VAL A 349 7.97 5.27 -4.21
CA VAL A 349 7.71 5.12 -2.76
C VAL A 349 8.79 4.27 -2.08
N TRP A 350 9.06 3.09 -2.65
CA TRP A 350 10.05 2.15 -2.13
C TRP A 350 11.48 2.63 -2.35
N MET A 351 11.77 3.18 -3.53
CA MET A 351 13.07 3.75 -3.86
C MET A 351 13.46 4.87 -2.87
N LEU A 352 12.55 5.79 -2.57
CA LEU A 352 12.78 6.85 -1.57
C LEU A 352 13.14 6.27 -0.21
N TYR A 353 12.42 5.24 0.22
CA TYR A 353 12.69 4.57 1.49
C TYR A 353 14.06 3.89 1.49
N HIS A 354 14.38 3.07 0.49
CA HIS A 354 15.67 2.38 0.41
C HIS A 354 16.85 3.35 0.24
N TYR A 355 16.63 4.45 -0.48
CA TYR A 355 17.64 5.50 -0.62
C TYR A 355 17.88 6.23 0.71
N SER A 356 16.83 6.50 1.50
CA SER A 356 16.99 7.09 2.84
C SER A 356 17.77 6.16 3.77
N LEU A 357 17.47 4.86 3.75
CA LEU A 357 18.22 3.86 4.52
C LEU A 357 19.70 3.84 4.14
N TYR A 358 20.01 3.91 2.83
CA TYR A 358 21.40 3.98 2.37
C TYR A 358 22.11 5.21 2.93
N THR A 359 21.51 6.40 2.80
CA THR A 359 22.10 7.67 3.26
C THR A 359 22.31 7.68 4.78
N GLU A 360 21.42 7.07 5.53
CA GLU A 360 21.52 6.92 6.99
C GLU A 360 22.64 5.97 7.40
N GLU A 361 22.77 4.81 6.76
CA GLU A 361 23.85 3.86 7.04
C GLU A 361 25.25 4.44 6.85
N HIS A 362 25.39 5.37 5.91
CA HIS A 362 26.65 6.01 5.59
C HIS A 362 26.85 7.36 6.32
N SER A 363 25.85 7.78 7.11
CA SER A 363 25.93 9.04 7.85
C SER A 363 26.76 8.92 9.11
N THR A 364 27.83 9.71 9.19
CA THR A 364 28.60 9.87 10.43
C THR A 364 27.83 10.60 11.53
N LYS A 365 26.84 11.42 11.17
CA LYS A 365 25.98 12.13 12.12
C LYS A 365 25.10 11.15 12.91
N LEU A 366 24.46 10.19 12.21
CA LEU A 366 23.58 9.22 12.84
C LEU A 366 24.33 8.26 13.76
N ASN A 367 25.54 7.85 13.35
CA ASN A 367 26.40 7.01 14.18
C ASN A 367 26.82 7.70 15.48
N LYS A 368 27.02 9.03 15.45
CA LYS A 368 27.31 9.82 16.65
C LYS A 368 26.07 10.01 17.54
N ALA A 369 24.91 10.24 16.93
CA ALA A 369 23.65 10.46 17.66
C ALA A 369 23.15 9.21 18.40
N ARG A 370 23.60 8.01 18.00
CA ARG A 370 23.25 6.74 18.67
C ARG A 370 24.17 6.36 19.82
N ASN A 371 25.23 7.10 20.04
CA ASN A 371 26.16 6.84 21.16
C ASN A 371 25.68 7.54 22.43
N LEU A 372 25.24 6.74 23.38
CA LEU A 372 24.87 7.17 24.72
C LEU A 372 26.14 7.44 25.52
N ASP A 373 26.44 8.69 25.77
CA ASP A 373 27.53 9.08 26.66
C ASP A 373 27.13 10.20 27.63
N ALA A 374 27.98 10.47 28.62
CA ALA A 374 27.71 11.47 29.61
C ALA A 374 27.57 12.89 29.02
N ASP A 375 28.26 13.17 27.90
CA ASP A 375 28.15 14.48 27.22
C ASP A 375 26.74 14.70 26.70
N MET A 376 26.14 13.64 26.14
CA MET A 376 24.77 13.67 25.63
C MET A 376 23.75 13.84 26.76
N MET A 377 23.92 13.13 27.88
CA MET A 377 23.03 13.25 29.03
C MET A 377 23.04 14.67 29.60
N LEU A 378 24.23 15.29 29.73
CA LEU A 378 24.35 16.67 30.15
C LEU A 378 23.79 17.68 29.12
N GLN A 379 23.82 17.33 27.84
CA GLN A 379 23.19 18.14 26.78
C GLN A 379 21.67 18.11 26.89
N MET A 380 21.07 16.97 27.22
CA MET A 380 19.60 16.84 27.42
C MET A 380 19.11 17.81 28.52
N GLU A 381 19.84 18.00 29.57
CA GLU A 381 19.50 18.99 30.61
C GLU A 381 19.55 20.42 30.08
N LYS A 382 20.61 20.77 29.31
CA LYS A 382 20.70 22.08 28.65
C LYS A 382 19.58 22.37 27.67
N ASP A 383 19.14 21.34 26.99
CA ASP A 383 18.03 21.41 26.04
C ASP A 383 16.63 21.43 26.73
N GLY A 384 16.63 21.34 28.07
CA GLY A 384 15.42 21.39 28.90
C GLY A 384 14.57 20.12 28.79
N GLU A 385 15.14 19.00 28.37
CA GLU A 385 14.46 17.71 28.26
C GLU A 385 14.30 17.02 29.61
N ILE A 386 15.26 17.26 30.54
CA ILE A 386 15.25 16.76 31.92
C ILE A 386 15.81 17.80 32.85
N THR A 387 15.50 17.68 34.15
CA THR A 387 16.18 18.38 35.24
C THR A 387 16.78 17.33 36.17
N TYR A 388 18.09 17.25 36.22
CA TYR A 388 18.81 16.35 37.10
C TYR A 388 18.88 16.86 38.55
N THR A 389 18.98 15.94 39.49
CA THR A 389 19.38 16.23 40.85
C THR A 389 20.86 16.64 40.89
N GLU A 390 21.32 17.26 41.99
CA GLU A 390 22.74 17.57 42.18
C GLU A 390 23.60 16.30 42.13
N ALA A 391 23.12 15.19 42.73
CA ALA A 391 23.78 13.89 42.73
C ALA A 391 23.89 13.30 41.32
N ASP A 392 22.85 13.43 40.49
CA ASP A 392 22.88 12.98 39.11
C ASP A 392 23.90 13.76 38.27
N ARG A 393 23.98 15.07 38.44
CA ARG A 393 24.99 15.91 37.75
C ARG A 393 26.41 15.54 38.14
N GLU A 394 26.66 15.37 39.46
CA GLU A 394 27.95 14.90 39.96
C GLU A 394 28.36 13.56 39.40
N PHE A 395 27.42 12.61 39.38
CA PHE A 395 27.60 11.29 38.76
C PHE A 395 27.93 11.42 37.25
N LEU A 396 27.15 12.18 36.50
CA LEU A 396 27.34 12.37 35.05
C LEU A 396 28.74 12.98 34.75
N HIS A 397 29.21 13.91 35.56
CA HIS A 397 30.56 14.48 35.41
C HIS A 397 31.67 13.47 35.73
N LYS A 398 31.48 12.59 36.73
CA LYS A 398 32.40 11.47 37.01
C LYS A 398 32.46 10.51 35.85
N TRP A 399 31.31 10.14 35.32
CA TRP A 399 31.21 9.28 34.16
C TRP A 399 31.79 9.90 32.88
N GLN A 400 31.60 11.17 32.64
CA GLN A 400 32.24 11.92 31.55
C GLN A 400 33.77 11.82 31.63
N ASN A 401 34.33 11.92 32.84
CA ASN A 401 35.79 11.79 33.05
C ASN A 401 36.26 10.36 32.81
N LEU A 402 35.51 9.36 33.24
CA LEU A 402 35.80 7.96 32.96
C LEU A 402 35.83 7.68 31.46
N VAL A 403 34.84 8.17 30.69
CA VAL A 403 34.79 8.02 29.22
C VAL A 403 36.00 8.72 28.56
N LYS A 404 36.44 9.88 29.07
CA LYS A 404 37.66 10.53 28.59
C LYS A 404 38.92 9.70 28.87
N GLN A 405 38.98 9.05 30.03
CA GLN A 405 40.07 8.16 30.41
C GLN A 405 40.17 6.96 29.46
N TYR A 406 39.04 6.29 29.11
CA TYR A 406 39.01 5.22 28.10
C TYR A 406 39.43 5.70 26.70
N LYS A 407 39.01 6.89 26.29
CA LYS A 407 39.38 7.46 24.98
C LYS A 407 40.89 7.72 24.84
N GLN A 408 41.60 7.89 25.96
CA GLN A 408 43.03 8.15 26.01
C GLN A 408 43.88 6.92 26.30
N ALA A 409 43.28 5.87 26.84
CA ALA A 409 43.94 4.63 27.23
C ALA A 409 44.11 3.66 26.03
N LYS A 410 45.07 2.74 26.15
CA LYS A 410 45.21 1.66 25.24
C LYS A 410 44.29 0.48 25.65
N PRO A 411 43.90 -0.43 24.73
CA PRO A 411 43.07 -1.54 25.08
C PRO A 411 43.56 -2.46 26.19
N GLU A 412 44.88 -2.56 26.31
CA GLU A 412 45.58 -3.28 27.39
C GLU A 412 45.35 -2.74 28.79
N ASP A 413 45.03 -1.46 28.89
CA ASP A 413 44.82 -0.76 30.17
C ASP A 413 43.35 -0.80 30.64
N PHE A 414 42.41 -1.24 29.79
CA PHE A 414 40.96 -1.18 30.08
C PHE A 414 40.61 -1.97 31.35
N ALA A 415 41.16 -3.17 31.54
CA ALA A 415 40.86 -3.99 32.71
C ALA A 415 41.31 -3.29 34.04
N ALA A 416 42.39 -2.56 34.01
CA ALA A 416 42.84 -1.80 35.17
C ALA A 416 41.93 -0.58 35.44
N ILE A 417 41.47 0.08 34.40
CA ILE A 417 40.51 1.19 34.50
C ILE A 417 39.17 0.67 35.05
N ASP A 418 38.69 -0.49 34.58
CA ASP A 418 37.45 -1.11 35.05
C ASP A 418 37.53 -1.42 36.55
N GLU A 419 38.60 -2.06 37.02
CA GLU A 419 38.78 -2.37 38.45
C GLU A 419 38.85 -1.12 39.31
N GLN A 420 39.57 -0.07 38.85
CA GLN A 420 39.70 1.19 39.57
C GLN A 420 38.36 1.97 39.66
N ASN A 421 37.47 1.78 38.72
CA ASN A 421 36.19 2.51 38.61
C ASN A 421 34.96 1.62 38.78
N LYS A 422 35.11 0.43 39.36
CA LYS A 422 34.08 -0.60 39.50
C LYS A 422 32.78 -0.05 40.11
N ASP A 423 32.83 0.73 41.15
CA ASP A 423 31.69 1.34 41.82
C ASP A 423 30.98 2.34 40.89
N LEU A 424 31.74 3.14 40.16
CA LEU A 424 31.17 4.11 39.22
C LEU A 424 30.50 3.40 38.02
N ILE A 425 31.10 2.30 37.52
CA ILE A 425 30.51 1.48 36.47
C ILE A 425 29.23 0.84 36.94
N ALA A 426 29.13 0.34 38.19
CA ALA A 426 27.90 -0.16 38.78
C ALA A 426 26.82 0.94 38.85
N GLN A 427 27.20 2.15 39.28
CA GLN A 427 26.29 3.30 39.31
C GLN A 427 25.76 3.68 37.91
N VAL A 428 26.54 3.47 36.81
CA VAL A 428 26.09 3.71 35.44
C VAL A 428 24.90 2.80 35.13
N ASN A 429 24.98 1.51 35.47
CA ASN A 429 23.90 0.56 35.23
C ASN A 429 22.65 0.89 36.08
N GLU A 430 22.83 1.31 37.33
CA GLU A 430 21.72 1.71 38.20
C GLU A 430 21.05 3.00 37.67
N PHE A 431 21.82 3.99 37.25
CA PHE A 431 21.31 5.26 36.68
C PHE A 431 20.46 5.00 35.43
N PHE A 432 20.93 4.18 34.48
CA PHE A 432 20.19 3.85 33.28
C PHE A 432 19.05 2.84 33.52
N GLY A 433 19.03 2.13 34.63
CA GLY A 433 17.94 1.26 35.04
C GLY A 433 16.74 2.00 35.66
N ARG A 434 16.88 3.30 35.92
CA ARG A 434 15.76 4.12 36.43
C ARG A 434 14.74 4.34 35.35
N ASP A 435 13.45 4.16 35.64
CA ASP A 435 12.33 4.30 34.68
C ASP A 435 12.29 5.68 34.03
N ASP A 436 12.53 6.76 34.78
CA ASP A 436 12.54 8.13 34.28
C ASP A 436 13.68 8.36 33.28
N ILE A 437 14.84 7.78 33.55
CA ILE A 437 16.03 7.88 32.70
C ILE A 437 15.91 6.99 31.47
N ASP A 438 15.50 5.72 31.62
CA ASP A 438 15.31 4.79 30.53
C ASP A 438 14.28 5.33 29.51
N GLN A 439 13.18 5.87 30.01
CA GLN A 439 12.15 6.50 29.20
C GLN A 439 12.69 7.70 28.40
N LEU A 440 13.41 8.60 29.10
CA LEU A 440 14.02 9.78 28.51
C LEU A 440 15.06 9.41 27.44
N VAL A 441 15.93 8.44 27.76
CA VAL A 441 16.95 7.94 26.85
C VAL A 441 16.33 7.35 25.58
N ARG A 442 15.29 6.54 25.71
CA ARG A 442 14.56 6.03 24.57
C ARG A 442 13.97 7.13 23.69
N ASP A 443 13.54 8.24 24.30
CA ASP A 443 12.99 9.39 23.58
C ASP A 443 14.06 10.19 22.88
N TYR A 444 15.20 10.35 23.54
CA TYR A 444 16.34 11.12 23.01
C TYR A 444 17.10 10.36 21.92
N LEU A 445 17.30 9.05 22.10
CA LEU A 445 17.85 8.17 21.08
C LEU A 445 16.90 7.96 19.90
N ASP A 446 15.71 8.55 19.97
CA ASP A 446 14.86 8.67 18.81
C ASP A 446 15.57 9.50 17.74
N ALA A 447 16.13 8.81 16.76
CA ALA A 447 17.03 9.37 15.76
C ALA A 447 16.36 10.36 14.78
N ILE A 448 15.04 10.57 14.91
CA ILE A 448 14.22 11.36 13.97
C ILE A 448 14.79 12.77 13.68
N PRO A 449 15.25 13.58 14.66
CA PRO A 449 15.83 14.87 14.32
C PRO A 449 17.06 14.78 13.44
N THR A 450 17.93 13.80 13.69
CA THR A 450 19.13 13.56 12.86
C THR A 450 18.77 13.02 11.48
N GLU A 451 17.79 12.12 11.39
CA GLU A 451 17.25 11.61 10.12
C GLU A 451 16.64 12.75 9.29
N ALA A 452 15.94 13.69 9.94
CA ALA A 452 15.41 14.88 9.28
C ALA A 452 16.51 15.81 8.74
N GLU A 453 17.60 16.03 9.50
CA GLU A 453 18.76 16.80 9.02
C GLU A 453 19.47 16.12 7.85
N ILE A 454 19.54 14.79 7.86
CA ILE A 454 20.08 14.01 6.73
C ILE A 454 19.19 14.22 5.50
N ALA A 455 17.87 14.13 5.66
CA ALA A 455 16.94 14.38 4.57
C ALA A 455 17.08 15.80 4.01
N ASP A 456 17.17 16.82 4.86
CA ASP A 456 17.35 18.22 4.45
C ASP A 456 18.66 18.47 3.69
N SER A 457 19.71 17.73 4.02
CA SER A 457 21.02 17.83 3.33
C SER A 457 21.10 16.97 2.06
N THR A 458 20.30 15.92 1.95
CA THR A 458 20.36 14.94 0.84
C THR A 458 19.49 15.35 -0.35
N TYR A 459 18.27 15.78 -0.08
CA TYR A 459 17.30 16.05 -1.14
C TYR A 459 17.20 17.54 -1.46
N ALA A 460 17.34 17.90 -2.74
CA ALA A 460 17.22 19.29 -3.19
C ALA A 460 15.75 19.76 -3.16
N ASP A 461 14.81 18.89 -3.53
CA ASP A 461 13.39 19.22 -3.58
C ASP A 461 12.75 19.19 -2.19
N PRO A 462 12.06 20.24 -1.75
CA PRO A 462 11.41 20.29 -0.43
C PRO A 462 10.30 19.24 -0.26
N ASP A 463 9.56 18.88 -1.33
CA ASP A 463 8.50 17.89 -1.23
C ASP A 463 9.07 16.50 -0.91
N LEU A 464 10.24 16.15 -1.48
CA LEU A 464 10.95 14.90 -1.13
C LEU A 464 11.43 14.88 0.31
N ARG A 465 11.91 16.02 0.84
CA ARG A 465 12.29 16.14 2.26
C ARG A 465 11.09 15.89 3.16
N ASP A 466 9.94 16.45 2.81
CA ASP A 466 8.70 16.28 3.56
C ASP A 466 8.23 14.83 3.57
N PHE A 467 8.29 14.13 2.41
CA PHE A 467 7.95 12.71 2.35
C PHE A 467 8.87 11.84 3.18
N ILE A 468 10.18 12.05 3.11
CA ILE A 468 11.12 11.27 3.92
C ILE A 468 10.90 11.51 5.41
N LYS A 469 10.73 12.76 5.84
CA LYS A 469 10.38 13.08 7.23
C LYS A 469 9.09 12.38 7.65
N ALA A 470 8.07 12.43 6.80
CA ALA A 470 6.78 11.78 7.07
C ALA A 470 6.90 10.25 7.15
N GLN A 471 7.63 9.60 6.24
CA GLN A 471 7.88 8.16 6.29
C GLN A 471 8.57 7.75 7.59
N LYS A 472 9.58 8.50 8.05
CA LYS A 472 10.28 8.23 9.31
C LYS A 472 9.39 8.42 10.54
N LEU A 473 8.59 9.48 10.55
CA LEU A 473 7.62 9.73 11.61
C LEU A 473 6.54 8.65 11.65
N TYR A 474 6.02 8.26 10.49
CA TYR A 474 5.05 7.16 10.40
C TYR A 474 5.64 5.84 10.88
N GLU A 475 6.84 5.48 10.40
CA GLU A 475 7.54 4.27 10.83
C GLU A 475 7.74 4.23 12.35
N ARG A 476 8.02 5.38 12.96
CA ARG A 476 8.12 5.50 14.40
C ARG A 476 6.79 5.21 15.11
N ILE A 477 5.69 5.81 14.63
CA ILE A 477 4.35 5.57 15.16
C ILE A 477 3.97 4.11 14.97
N ASP A 478 4.15 3.59 13.75
CA ASP A 478 3.78 2.22 13.39
C ASP A 478 4.55 1.16 14.19
N ASN A 479 5.85 1.34 14.37
CA ASN A 479 6.67 0.40 15.12
C ASN A 479 6.40 0.44 16.63
N LYS A 480 6.17 1.64 17.19
CA LYS A 480 5.98 1.82 18.62
C LYS A 480 4.51 1.77 19.05
N ARG A 481 3.55 1.95 18.14
CA ARG A 481 2.13 2.11 18.46
C ARG A 481 1.88 3.17 19.53
N GLN A 482 2.62 4.27 19.45
CA GLN A 482 2.59 5.38 20.39
C GLN A 482 2.52 6.71 19.66
N PRO A 483 1.96 7.76 20.28
CA PRO A 483 1.98 9.09 19.71
C PRO A 483 3.41 9.63 19.60
N LEU A 484 3.60 10.57 18.71
CA LEU A 484 4.86 11.30 18.58
C LEU A 484 5.13 12.13 19.83
N ARG A 485 6.37 12.09 20.27
CA ARG A 485 6.84 12.88 21.41
C ARG A 485 7.43 14.22 20.96
N LYS A 486 7.83 15.08 21.91
CA LYS A 486 8.21 16.48 21.69
C LYS A 486 9.19 16.68 20.55
N ARG A 487 10.28 15.89 20.48
CA ARG A 487 11.32 16.03 19.45
C ARG A 487 10.82 15.62 18.06
N ALA A 488 10.07 14.51 17.98
CA ALA A 488 9.45 14.06 16.75
C ALA A 488 8.34 15.03 16.28
N MET A 489 7.57 15.60 17.22
CA MET A 489 6.59 16.65 16.92
C MET A 489 7.26 17.92 16.37
N ALA A 490 8.47 18.28 16.84
CA ALA A 490 9.22 19.39 16.27
C ALA A 490 9.61 19.13 14.81
N VAL A 491 9.94 17.89 14.43
CA VAL A 491 10.20 17.49 13.04
C VAL A 491 8.91 17.53 12.23
N LEU A 492 7.79 17.03 12.76
CA LEU A 492 6.48 17.10 12.10
C LEU A 492 6.11 18.55 11.72
N ASN A 493 6.38 19.50 12.61
CA ASN A 493 6.10 20.92 12.37
C ASN A 493 6.98 21.55 11.27
N GLN A 494 8.08 20.91 10.87
CA GLN A 494 8.92 21.35 9.75
C GLN A 494 8.35 20.94 8.39
N ILE A 495 7.45 19.94 8.34
CA ILE A 495 6.80 19.48 7.11
C ILE A 495 5.91 20.60 6.57
N GLN A 496 6.20 21.05 5.34
CA GLN A 496 5.51 22.16 4.68
C GLN A 496 4.24 21.73 3.96
N LEU A 497 4.19 20.48 3.45
CA LEU A 497 3.02 19.92 2.78
C LEU A 497 1.89 19.65 3.80
N PRO A 498 0.77 20.44 3.78
CA PRO A 498 -0.24 20.35 4.84
C PRO A 498 -0.94 18.99 4.91
N ALA A 499 -1.24 18.36 3.76
CA ALA A 499 -1.87 17.05 3.74
C ALA A 499 -0.99 15.99 4.39
N VAL A 500 0.30 15.98 4.04
CA VAL A 500 1.31 15.06 4.57
C VAL A 500 1.46 15.25 6.09
N ARG A 501 1.60 16.48 6.54
CA ARG A 501 1.68 16.80 7.98
C ARG A 501 0.44 16.38 8.74
N ASN A 502 -0.74 16.67 8.20
CA ASN A 502 -2.02 16.34 8.85
C ASN A 502 -2.26 14.83 8.92
N ALA A 503 -1.84 14.06 7.92
CA ALA A 503 -1.94 12.60 7.93
C ALA A 503 -1.11 12.00 9.09
N ILE A 504 0.13 12.45 9.27
CA ILE A 504 0.98 12.01 10.39
C ILE A 504 0.43 12.46 11.73
N LEU A 505 -0.08 13.70 11.83
CA LEU A 505 -0.69 14.21 13.05
C LEU A 505 -1.94 13.40 13.45
N ALA A 506 -2.77 13.06 12.47
CA ALA A 506 -3.96 12.24 12.70
C ALA A 506 -3.60 10.85 13.24
N GLU A 507 -2.58 10.21 12.67
CA GLU A 507 -2.11 8.90 13.13
C GLU A 507 -1.49 8.98 14.53
N SER A 508 -0.71 10.01 14.83
CA SER A 508 -0.19 10.27 16.17
C SER A 508 -1.31 10.47 17.19
N ASN A 509 -2.33 11.26 16.86
CA ASN A 509 -3.47 11.51 17.73
C ASN A 509 -4.31 10.25 17.98
N LYS A 510 -4.46 9.37 17.00
CA LYS A 510 -5.10 8.06 17.17
C LYS A 510 -4.48 7.29 18.34
N TYR A 511 -3.17 7.20 18.40
CA TYR A 511 -2.49 6.51 19.49
C TYR A 511 -2.53 7.30 20.81
N ALA A 512 -2.55 8.62 20.76
CA ALA A 512 -2.77 9.43 21.96
C ALA A 512 -4.15 9.16 22.59
N GLU A 513 -5.20 8.96 21.79
CA GLU A 513 -6.51 8.58 22.28
C GLU A 513 -6.56 7.11 22.76
N LEU A 514 -5.91 6.20 22.03
CA LEU A 514 -5.82 4.80 22.47
C LEU A 514 -5.11 4.64 23.82
N LEU A 515 -4.09 5.45 24.11
CA LEU A 515 -3.40 5.41 25.41
C LEU A 515 -4.33 5.78 26.59
N LYS A 516 -5.33 6.65 26.35
CA LYS A 516 -6.28 7.08 27.39
C LYS A 516 -7.34 6.01 27.73
N ALA A 517 -7.58 5.08 26.80
CA ALA A 517 -8.56 4.04 26.98
C ALA A 517 -7.95 2.82 27.66
N ASP A 518 -8.69 2.18 28.55
CA ASP A 518 -8.34 0.87 29.08
C ASP A 518 -8.54 -0.23 28.04
N VAL A 519 -7.87 -1.37 28.23
CA VAL A 519 -8.13 -2.56 27.43
C VAL A 519 -9.50 -3.12 27.84
N ALA A 520 -10.41 -3.23 26.88
CA ALA A 520 -11.70 -3.90 27.14
C ALA A 520 -11.44 -5.35 27.55
N ASP A 521 -12.23 -5.90 28.48
CA ASP A 521 -12.03 -7.25 28.99
C ASP A 521 -10.60 -7.53 29.46
N SER A 522 -10.04 -6.65 30.30
CA SER A 522 -8.66 -6.73 30.79
C SER A 522 -8.27 -8.08 31.40
N ASP A 523 -9.23 -8.90 31.77
CA ASP A 523 -9.03 -10.28 32.26
C ASP A 523 -8.36 -11.19 31.19
N CYS A 524 -8.38 -10.81 29.91
CA CYS A 524 -7.63 -11.50 28.86
C CYS A 524 -6.11 -11.27 28.96
N LEU A 525 -5.65 -10.24 29.67
CA LEU A 525 -4.24 -9.94 29.90
C LEU A 525 -3.72 -10.73 31.09
N ARG A 526 -2.75 -11.60 30.88
CA ARG A 526 -2.19 -12.45 31.93
C ARG A 526 -0.85 -11.92 32.41
N PRO A 527 -0.60 -11.90 33.72
CA PRO A 527 0.66 -11.45 34.26
C PRO A 527 1.77 -12.48 34.01
N SER A 528 2.99 -12.02 33.80
CA SER A 528 4.16 -12.88 33.66
C SER A 528 4.48 -13.68 34.95
N SER A 529 3.96 -13.26 36.10
CA SER A 529 4.05 -14.00 37.35
C SER A 529 3.40 -15.39 37.33
N ASP A 530 2.48 -15.66 36.40
CA ASP A 530 1.90 -17.00 36.21
C ASP A 530 2.97 -18.07 35.90
N VAL A 531 4.12 -17.65 35.35
CA VAL A 531 5.25 -18.50 34.97
C VAL A 531 6.54 -18.09 35.69
N GLU A 532 6.45 -17.41 36.81
CA GLU A 532 7.59 -16.96 37.59
C GLU A 532 8.49 -18.15 38.00
N GLY A 533 9.82 -17.96 37.88
CA GLY A 533 10.82 -18.95 38.21
C GLY A 533 11.03 -20.06 37.16
N LEU A 534 10.18 -20.15 36.13
CA LEU A 534 10.35 -21.13 35.05
C LEU A 534 11.34 -20.58 33.99
N THR A 535 12.26 -21.43 33.55
CA THR A 535 13.28 -21.09 32.52
C THR A 535 13.24 -22.03 31.31
N ASP A 536 12.60 -23.18 31.44
CA ASP A 536 12.44 -24.16 30.36
C ASP A 536 11.18 -23.84 29.53
N GLY A 537 11.35 -23.77 28.19
CA GLY A 537 10.29 -23.34 27.28
C GLY A 537 9.09 -24.26 27.24
N GLU A 538 9.27 -25.57 27.36
CA GLU A 538 8.18 -26.54 27.44
C GLU A 538 7.42 -26.38 28.75
N ALA A 539 8.12 -26.25 29.88
CA ALA A 539 7.52 -26.07 31.19
C ALA A 539 6.70 -24.77 31.24
N ILE A 540 7.21 -23.66 30.70
CA ILE A 540 6.50 -22.38 30.60
C ILE A 540 5.21 -22.55 29.78
N LEU A 541 5.31 -23.12 28.58
CA LEU A 541 4.13 -23.29 27.70
C LEU A 541 3.10 -24.22 28.34
N ARG A 542 3.51 -25.34 28.94
CA ARG A 542 2.62 -26.26 29.65
C ARG A 542 1.88 -25.56 30.81
N LYS A 543 2.58 -24.68 31.53
CA LYS A 543 1.96 -23.90 32.61
C LYS A 543 0.92 -22.92 32.09
N ILE A 544 1.22 -22.22 30.99
CA ILE A 544 0.26 -21.31 30.30
C ILE A 544 -0.97 -22.08 29.81
N LEU A 545 -0.79 -23.30 29.30
CA LEU A 545 -1.87 -24.13 28.76
C LEU A 545 -2.71 -24.86 29.82
N GLU A 546 -2.24 -24.90 31.05
CA GLU A 546 -2.91 -25.69 32.15
C GLU A 546 -4.39 -25.34 32.32
N PRO A 547 -4.83 -24.05 32.30
CA PRO A 547 -6.24 -23.68 32.44
C PRO A 547 -7.10 -24.09 31.20
N PHE A 548 -6.48 -24.45 30.09
CA PHE A 548 -7.16 -24.71 28.81
C PHE A 548 -7.16 -26.19 28.41
N LYS A 549 -6.80 -27.09 29.34
CA LYS A 549 -6.83 -28.55 29.10
C LYS A 549 -8.21 -28.99 28.61
N GLY A 550 -8.22 -29.80 27.53
CA GLY A 550 -9.46 -30.30 26.92
C GLY A 550 -10.09 -29.36 25.91
N ARG A 551 -9.50 -28.20 25.66
CA ARG A 551 -9.90 -27.24 24.62
C ARG A 551 -8.83 -27.16 23.52
N ILE A 552 -9.24 -26.73 22.34
CA ILE A 552 -8.30 -26.39 21.26
C ILE A 552 -7.72 -25.01 21.55
N VAL A 553 -6.39 -24.85 21.41
CA VAL A 553 -5.73 -23.56 21.54
C VAL A 553 -5.13 -23.17 20.20
N TYR A 554 -5.54 -22.02 19.67
CA TYR A 554 -4.89 -21.38 18.53
C TYR A 554 -3.88 -20.36 19.06
N LEU A 555 -2.60 -20.73 18.94
CA LEU A 555 -1.47 -19.94 19.42
C LEU A 555 -0.91 -19.07 18.29
N ASP A 556 -0.82 -17.77 18.55
CA ASP A 556 -0.20 -16.75 17.70
C ASP A 556 1.00 -16.14 18.42
N ILE A 557 2.19 -16.26 17.81
CA ILE A 557 3.43 -15.66 18.31
C ILE A 557 3.78 -14.49 17.38
N TRP A 558 3.75 -13.30 17.94
CA TRP A 558 3.81 -12.05 17.21
C TRP A 558 4.65 -10.99 17.91
N GLY A 559 4.82 -9.81 17.30
CA GLY A 559 5.48 -8.66 17.93
C GLY A 559 4.95 -7.34 17.41
N THR A 560 4.96 -6.29 18.25
CA THR A 560 4.51 -4.94 17.86
C THR A 560 5.34 -4.33 16.72
N TRP A 561 6.57 -4.75 16.58
CA TRP A 561 7.53 -4.36 15.54
C TRP A 561 7.34 -5.13 14.21
N CYS A 562 6.53 -6.19 14.20
CA CYS A 562 6.34 -7.10 13.07
C CYS A 562 5.18 -6.63 12.19
N SER A 563 5.45 -6.02 11.04
CA SER A 563 4.41 -5.53 10.12
C SER A 563 3.51 -6.65 9.58
N PRO A 564 4.05 -7.81 9.10
CA PRO A 564 3.19 -8.92 8.67
C PRO A 564 2.28 -9.45 9.77
N CYS A 565 2.75 -9.43 11.04
CA CYS A 565 1.93 -9.83 12.18
C CYS A 565 0.72 -8.89 12.34
N LYS A 566 0.95 -7.58 12.27
CA LYS A 566 -0.09 -6.57 12.40
C LYS A 566 -1.14 -6.69 11.30
N ASP A 567 -0.71 -6.99 10.07
CA ASP A 567 -1.64 -7.23 8.97
C ASP A 567 -2.56 -8.42 9.22
N LYS A 568 -2.02 -9.51 9.74
CA LYS A 568 -2.84 -10.68 10.12
C LYS A 568 -3.71 -10.42 11.33
N LEU A 569 -3.25 -9.66 12.31
CA LEU A 569 -4.08 -9.27 13.47
C LEU A 569 -5.27 -8.38 13.08
N LYS A 570 -5.15 -7.54 12.04
CA LYS A 570 -6.30 -6.80 11.47
C LYS A 570 -7.41 -7.74 10.98
N GLU A 571 -7.05 -8.92 10.47
CA GLU A 571 -7.97 -9.93 9.94
C GLU A 571 -8.51 -10.89 11.01
N SER A 572 -8.04 -10.81 12.25
CA SER A 572 -8.37 -11.76 13.33
C SER A 572 -9.86 -11.87 13.60
N HIS A 573 -10.63 -10.78 13.42
CA HIS A 573 -12.08 -10.80 13.58
C HIS A 573 -12.77 -11.74 12.59
N PHE A 574 -12.28 -11.81 11.35
CA PHE A 574 -12.78 -12.74 10.33
C PHE A 574 -12.51 -14.19 10.73
N VAL A 575 -11.30 -14.50 11.19
CA VAL A 575 -10.92 -15.84 11.66
C VAL A 575 -11.80 -16.25 12.85
N LYS A 576 -11.97 -15.37 13.84
CA LYS A 576 -12.82 -15.61 15.01
C LYS A 576 -14.28 -15.85 14.61
N GLU A 577 -14.82 -15.13 13.63
CA GLU A 577 -16.19 -15.31 13.14
C GLU A 577 -16.37 -16.69 12.48
N GLN A 578 -15.39 -17.13 11.67
CA GLN A 578 -15.42 -18.47 11.06
C GLN A 578 -15.35 -19.59 12.10
N LEU A 579 -14.65 -19.35 13.20
CA LEU A 579 -14.42 -20.33 14.27
C LEU A 579 -15.40 -20.22 15.45
N LYS A 580 -16.41 -19.36 15.39
CA LYS A 580 -17.33 -19.06 16.50
C LYS A 580 -18.12 -20.28 17.04
N ASN A 581 -18.28 -21.33 16.24
CA ASN A 581 -18.97 -22.56 16.61
C ASN A 581 -18.07 -23.61 17.28
N TYR A 582 -16.77 -23.32 17.40
CA TYR A 582 -15.79 -24.20 18.03
C TYR A 582 -15.36 -23.68 19.40
N ASP A 583 -15.05 -24.61 20.32
CA ASP A 583 -14.50 -24.25 21.64
C ASP A 583 -12.99 -24.03 21.54
N ILE A 584 -12.59 -22.85 21.08
CA ILE A 584 -11.21 -22.47 20.83
C ILE A 584 -10.78 -21.34 21.76
N VAL A 585 -9.57 -21.46 22.29
CA VAL A 585 -8.85 -20.38 22.99
C VAL A 585 -7.86 -19.75 22.01
N TYR A 586 -7.87 -18.43 21.92
CA TYR A 586 -6.91 -17.63 21.14
C TYR A 586 -5.82 -17.15 22.09
N LEU A 587 -4.66 -17.81 22.05
CA LEU A 587 -3.50 -17.48 22.87
C LEU A 587 -2.49 -16.65 22.07
N TYR A 588 -2.20 -15.46 22.56
CA TYR A 588 -1.26 -14.53 21.94
C TYR A 588 -0.02 -14.38 22.81
N LEU A 589 1.16 -14.69 22.24
CA LEU A 589 2.45 -14.48 22.90
C LEU A 589 3.22 -13.37 22.21
N ALA A 590 3.46 -12.27 22.92
CA ALA A 590 4.12 -11.09 22.37
C ALA A 590 5.65 -11.17 22.51
N ASN A 591 6.38 -11.08 21.39
CA ASN A 591 7.83 -11.03 21.35
C ASN A 591 8.34 -9.58 21.39
N ARG A 592 9.27 -9.27 22.30
CA ARG A 592 9.96 -7.96 22.40
C ARG A 592 9.04 -6.75 22.24
N SER A 593 7.88 -6.79 22.87
CA SER A 593 6.83 -5.80 22.73
C SER A 593 6.77 -4.94 24.00
N PRO A 594 7.06 -3.63 23.93
CA PRO A 594 6.86 -2.73 25.08
C PRO A 594 5.40 -2.76 25.54
N GLU A 595 5.18 -2.68 26.84
CA GLU A 595 3.86 -2.85 27.49
C GLU A 595 2.78 -1.95 26.88
N GLU A 596 3.06 -0.66 26.70
CA GLU A 596 2.12 0.30 26.11
C GLU A 596 1.81 -0.02 24.63
N SER A 597 2.86 -0.34 23.86
CA SER A 597 2.72 -0.72 22.45
C SER A 597 1.89 -1.99 22.29
N TRP A 598 2.15 -3.00 23.14
CA TRP A 598 1.41 -4.25 23.20
C TRP A 598 -0.07 -4.03 23.49
N LYS A 599 -0.40 -3.25 24.53
CA LYS A 599 -1.78 -2.89 24.87
C LYS A 599 -2.46 -2.09 23.77
N ASN A 600 -1.74 -1.18 23.09
CA ASN A 600 -2.31 -0.40 22.00
C ASN A 600 -2.66 -1.27 20.77
N VAL A 601 -1.84 -2.26 20.42
CA VAL A 601 -2.19 -3.22 19.36
C VAL A 601 -3.43 -4.03 19.72
N ILE A 602 -3.53 -4.51 20.98
CA ILE A 602 -4.71 -5.24 21.46
C ILE A 602 -5.98 -4.39 21.33
N LYS A 603 -5.92 -3.11 21.72
CA LYS A 603 -7.03 -2.15 21.59
C LYS A 603 -7.37 -1.86 20.13
N GLU A 604 -6.35 -1.56 19.31
CA GLU A 604 -6.49 -1.17 17.90
C GLU A 604 -7.20 -2.25 17.09
N TYR A 605 -6.83 -3.50 17.28
CA TYR A 605 -7.38 -4.63 16.52
C TYR A 605 -8.48 -5.38 17.23
N ASN A 606 -8.94 -4.86 18.39
CA ASN A 606 -9.99 -5.49 19.19
C ASN A 606 -9.72 -6.98 19.45
N LEU A 607 -8.53 -7.28 19.97
CA LEU A 607 -8.09 -8.65 20.22
C LEU A 607 -8.56 -9.19 21.59
N THR A 608 -9.66 -8.69 22.10
CA THR A 608 -10.22 -9.06 23.40
C THR A 608 -11.40 -10.01 23.28
N GLY A 609 -11.91 -10.49 24.41
CA GLY A 609 -13.07 -11.36 24.49
C GLY A 609 -12.84 -12.59 25.38
N PRO A 610 -13.89 -13.37 25.68
CA PRO A 610 -13.87 -14.41 26.71
C PRO A 610 -12.90 -15.57 26.43
N ASN A 611 -12.54 -15.78 25.17
CA ASN A 611 -11.59 -16.84 24.76
C ASN A 611 -10.22 -16.29 24.33
N CYS A 612 -9.96 -15.00 24.53
CA CYS A 612 -8.68 -14.38 24.24
C CYS A 612 -7.77 -14.39 25.46
N VAL A 613 -6.51 -14.70 25.27
CA VAL A 613 -5.50 -14.76 26.33
C VAL A 613 -4.20 -14.17 25.80
N HIS A 614 -3.65 -13.21 26.51
CA HIS A 614 -2.44 -12.50 26.08
C HIS A 614 -1.35 -12.59 27.15
N TYR A 615 -0.15 -12.93 26.73
CA TYR A 615 1.05 -12.85 27.54
C TYR A 615 2.11 -11.97 26.85
N ASN A 616 2.73 -11.11 27.64
CA ASN A 616 3.93 -10.37 27.29
C ASN A 616 5.03 -10.81 28.28
N LEU A 617 5.69 -11.94 27.95
CA LEU A 617 6.65 -12.57 28.83
C LEU A 617 7.98 -11.81 28.86
N PRO A 618 8.76 -11.92 29.96
CA PRO A 618 10.16 -11.52 29.99
C PRO A 618 10.94 -12.14 28.85
N LYS A 619 11.93 -11.41 28.31
CA LYS A 619 12.69 -11.77 27.11
C LYS A 619 13.22 -13.19 27.13
N GLU A 620 13.82 -13.61 28.25
CA GLU A 620 14.45 -14.93 28.38
C GLU A 620 13.40 -16.05 28.35
N GLN A 621 12.26 -15.86 29.00
CA GLN A 621 11.14 -16.81 29.00
C GLN A 621 10.50 -16.88 27.62
N GLN A 622 10.25 -15.74 26.97
CA GLN A 622 9.71 -15.69 25.61
C GLN A 622 10.62 -16.44 24.62
N HIS A 623 11.94 -16.19 24.67
CA HIS A 623 12.89 -16.89 23.82
C HIS A 623 12.98 -18.38 24.13
N ALA A 624 12.80 -18.80 25.39
CA ALA A 624 12.78 -20.22 25.74
C ALA A 624 11.57 -20.93 25.10
N VAL A 625 10.37 -20.31 25.15
CA VAL A 625 9.17 -20.84 24.47
C VAL A 625 9.34 -20.86 22.97
N GLU A 626 9.90 -19.82 22.36
CA GLU A 626 10.14 -19.72 20.92
C GLU A 626 11.09 -20.82 20.43
N ARG A 627 12.19 -21.06 21.14
CA ARG A 627 13.10 -22.19 20.83
C ARG A 627 12.41 -23.55 20.92
N PHE A 628 11.60 -23.76 21.95
CA PHE A 628 10.84 -25.01 22.11
C PHE A 628 9.87 -25.23 20.95
N LEU A 629 9.23 -24.16 20.48
CA LEU A 629 8.26 -24.20 19.38
C LEU A 629 8.88 -24.11 17.99
N ASN A 630 10.22 -24.10 17.87
CA ASN A 630 10.96 -23.93 16.60
C ASN A 630 10.43 -22.72 15.80
N VAL A 631 10.46 -21.53 16.42
CA VAL A 631 10.04 -20.28 15.76
C VAL A 631 11.19 -19.75 14.92
N ASP A 632 11.02 -19.76 13.60
CA ASP A 632 12.01 -19.29 12.63
C ASP A 632 11.71 -17.87 12.12
N GLY A 633 10.48 -17.36 12.34
CA GLY A 633 10.02 -16.05 11.89
C GLY A 633 8.70 -15.65 12.50
N PHE A 634 8.22 -14.45 12.14
CA PHE A 634 6.97 -13.88 12.68
C PHE A 634 6.07 -13.41 11.53
N PRO A 635 4.73 -13.61 11.63
CA PRO A 635 4.02 -14.34 12.69
C PRO A 635 4.25 -15.85 12.64
N THR A 636 4.16 -16.53 13.78
CA THR A 636 4.19 -17.99 13.87
C THR A 636 2.94 -18.52 14.56
N TYR A 637 2.30 -19.52 13.95
CA TYR A 637 1.05 -20.11 14.47
C TYR A 637 1.23 -21.58 14.81
N ARG A 638 0.54 -22.00 15.88
CA ARG A 638 0.44 -23.41 16.29
C ARG A 638 -1.00 -23.72 16.69
N LEU A 639 -1.43 -24.95 16.43
CA LEU A 639 -2.64 -25.48 17.06
C LEU A 639 -2.23 -26.47 18.16
N ILE A 640 -2.87 -26.35 19.30
CA ILE A 640 -2.70 -27.32 20.40
C ILE A 640 -4.05 -28.01 20.57
N ASP A 641 -4.05 -29.34 20.45
CA ASP A 641 -5.26 -30.14 20.56
C ASP A 641 -5.72 -30.33 22.02
N LYS A 642 -6.85 -30.99 22.22
CA LYS A 642 -7.43 -31.25 23.53
C LYS A 642 -6.53 -32.10 24.45
N GLN A 643 -5.60 -32.85 23.87
CA GLN A 643 -4.63 -33.69 24.56
C GLN A 643 -3.33 -32.94 24.89
N GLY A 644 -3.18 -31.72 24.36
CA GLY A 644 -1.98 -30.89 24.54
C GLY A 644 -0.88 -31.15 23.51
N ASN A 645 -1.18 -31.88 22.43
CA ASN A 645 -0.21 -32.08 21.34
C ASN A 645 -0.14 -30.83 20.47
N ILE A 646 1.08 -30.48 20.06
CA ILE A 646 1.35 -29.27 19.25
C ILE A 646 1.38 -29.65 17.78
N HIS A 647 0.53 -29.00 16.98
CA HIS A 647 0.44 -29.16 15.54
C HIS A 647 1.05 -27.94 14.85
N TYR A 648 2.02 -28.18 13.97
CA TYR A 648 2.71 -27.15 13.21
C TYR A 648 1.89 -26.78 11.99
N LEU A 649 1.52 -25.49 11.89
CA LEU A 649 0.74 -24.97 10.79
C LEU A 649 1.69 -24.33 9.75
N HIS A 650 2.04 -25.11 8.72
CA HIS A 650 2.68 -24.55 7.55
C HIS A 650 1.60 -23.93 6.64
N TRP A 651 1.56 -22.62 6.53
CA TRP A 651 0.67 -21.86 5.62
C TRP A 651 -0.84 -21.88 5.95
N LEU A 652 -1.25 -22.26 7.14
CA LEU A 652 -2.65 -22.23 7.53
C LEU A 652 -3.05 -20.86 8.08
N HIS A 653 -3.63 -20.08 7.19
CA HIS A 653 -4.22 -18.78 7.49
C HIS A 653 -5.59 -18.63 6.85
N ALA A 654 -6.22 -17.47 7.10
CA ALA A 654 -7.45 -17.04 6.45
C ALA A 654 -7.43 -17.21 4.92
N ASP A 655 -6.25 -17.27 4.31
CA ASP A 655 -6.05 -17.47 2.87
C ASP A 655 -6.48 -18.87 2.40
N ASP A 656 -6.46 -19.90 3.29
CA ASP A 656 -6.99 -21.22 3.03
C ASP A 656 -7.93 -21.68 4.17
N MET A 657 -8.96 -20.91 4.41
CA MET A 657 -9.94 -21.17 5.46
C MET A 657 -10.60 -22.57 5.34
N PRO A 658 -10.95 -23.11 4.16
CA PRO A 658 -11.48 -24.46 4.06
C PRO A 658 -10.57 -25.54 4.64
N SER A 659 -9.28 -25.55 4.32
CA SER A 659 -8.30 -26.50 4.87
C SER A 659 -8.09 -26.30 6.37
N PHE A 660 -8.16 -25.07 6.82
CA PHE A 660 -8.06 -24.75 8.25
C PHE A 660 -9.24 -25.30 9.04
N LEU A 661 -10.47 -25.09 8.57
CA LEU A 661 -11.69 -25.65 9.19
C LEU A 661 -11.67 -27.17 9.20
N GLU A 662 -11.22 -27.84 8.11
CA GLU A 662 -11.07 -29.30 8.09
C GLU A 662 -10.10 -29.79 9.18
N THR A 663 -9.01 -29.06 9.40
CA THR A 663 -8.05 -29.37 10.46
C THR A 663 -8.67 -29.20 11.86
N ILE A 664 -9.38 -28.09 12.09
CA ILE A 664 -10.10 -27.86 13.35
C ILE A 664 -11.16 -28.97 13.59
N ASP A 665 -11.90 -29.36 12.57
CA ASP A 665 -12.91 -30.45 12.67
C ASP A 665 -12.27 -31.78 13.10
N LYS A 666 -11.08 -32.10 12.57
CA LYS A 666 -10.32 -33.31 12.96
C LYS A 666 -9.86 -33.26 14.43
N LEU A 667 -9.38 -32.10 14.88
CA LEU A 667 -8.89 -31.89 16.24
C LEU A 667 -10.02 -31.72 17.27
N SER A 668 -11.23 -31.42 16.81
CA SER A 668 -12.40 -31.25 17.68
C SER A 668 -13.03 -32.57 18.13
N LYS A 669 -12.77 -33.64 17.37
CA LYS A 669 -13.24 -35.01 17.66
C LYS A 669 -12.39 -35.67 18.70
#